data_438f934d37d196a4dde68aeea114597a
#
_entry.id   438f934d37d196a4dde68aeea114597a
#
_cell.length_a   1.000
_cell.length_b   1.000
_cell.length_c   1.000
_cell.angle_alpha   90.00
_cell.angle_beta   90.00
_cell.angle_gamma   90.00
#
_symmetry.space_group_name_H-M   'P 1'
#
loop_
_entity.id
_entity.type
_entity.pdbx_description
1 polymer ?
#
loop_
_entity_poly.entity_id
_entity_poly.type
_entity_poly.pdbx_seq_one_letter_code
_entity_poly.pdbx_strand_id
1 'polypeptide(L)'
;MMVDSKTTATLDDKKKARIAYRLARSQRGSGIDADLAPAQVAGIVDPADGTLNKDVLAGEFLKVTLPQWAGLVTDPGDSDTFFIDWAIGAAADNDAFKEVFSDTVTAPVDAETFPMVIDIPLSSLMQGLAKPADGAYSLRYRIRQPNDQETTSPSIDLIVDTTPPGEHLEPEQMVLATDQLTQAFLDANPGGLVGTLPDYDNWQPGDKVAFYWVGTPLPESAEELPAPVGVVELASSTNNTVTFPVSAIEASRDEPYYAIYILVDKATNRTSLSSPKRIDVALGLLPDNLKEPVVPLAQPPEKLINLPDARLGVEVLIESFDNWKPADRIEVTWGAEVLRPDEVGSSPAFPISIRVPDLVLQGQYNQANGGDQPTEVSYRILRGVVPSEVKSISVNVNFATIGPDPITDPGWPDPVNDALLRVEVYGQTSNQLNVLTAADYNQPAKVGFRLYDRLQAGEIIDFYWGTSHVAEAQYTVAAGDLAGAERDVEIPWSYIDYEGNRVDLPVHYRIHGPDSENTQHSPDTLVNVDAIVIIPEAPVFEGTSTNGWLNCDSLFADGIENPGQGEPGIRVRVPDLSKYLSDNETVTLHWYGSEGNTGDAPISGTEKDEVIVLGGNHPATGFIWLVTPYDKHILPIYNPSGRSQNGSARIRYSFSMGGETITSLETTARVGMYDANGSCPLRPNPKKK
;
A
#
# COMPACT_ATOMS: atom_id res chain seq x y z
N MET A 1 54.27 -31.33 -37.58
CA MET A 1 53.35 -30.35 -36.97
C MET A 1 54.17 -29.45 -36.08
N MET A 2 54.58 -28.31 -36.59
CA MET A 2 55.29 -27.30 -35.81
C MET A 2 54.26 -26.48 -35.06
N VAL A 3 54.35 -26.50 -33.75
CA VAL A 3 53.56 -25.62 -32.87
C VAL A 3 54.36 -24.33 -32.71
N ASP A 4 53.81 -23.25 -33.24
CA ASP A 4 54.36 -21.91 -33.09
C ASP A 4 54.17 -21.43 -31.66
N SER A 5 55.20 -21.43 -30.85
CA SER A 5 55.20 -20.87 -29.51
C SER A 5 55.38 -19.36 -29.59
N LYS A 6 54.27 -18.61 -29.62
CA LYS A 6 54.32 -17.19 -29.28
C LYS A 6 54.67 -17.06 -27.78
N THR A 7 55.94 -16.74 -27.53
CA THR A 7 56.43 -16.41 -26.18
C THR A 7 55.81 -15.08 -25.76
N THR A 8 54.78 -15.12 -24.97
CA THR A 8 54.23 -13.94 -24.28
C THR A 8 55.28 -13.45 -23.30
N ALA A 9 55.78 -12.23 -23.50
CA ALA A 9 56.73 -11.59 -22.58
C ALA A 9 56.11 -11.49 -21.20
N THR A 10 56.79 -12.01 -20.19
CA THR A 10 56.31 -11.97 -18.81
C THR A 10 56.31 -10.55 -18.27
N LEU A 11 55.45 -10.28 -17.26
CA LEU A 11 55.37 -8.98 -16.56
C LEU A 11 56.75 -8.49 -16.09
N ASP A 12 57.64 -9.44 -15.74
CA ASP A 12 59.03 -9.17 -15.31
C ASP A 12 59.89 -8.71 -16.48
N ASP A 13 59.67 -9.21 -17.67
CA ASP A 13 60.38 -8.81 -18.91
C ASP A 13 60.02 -7.39 -19.33
N LYS A 14 58.74 -7.03 -19.21
CA LYS A 14 58.23 -5.67 -19.45
C LYS A 14 58.79 -4.67 -18.40
N LYS A 15 58.83 -5.05 -17.13
CA LYS A 15 59.49 -4.25 -16.09
C LYS A 15 60.98 -4.08 -16.34
N LYS A 16 61.67 -5.16 -16.69
CA LYS A 16 63.13 -5.11 -17.03
C LYS A 16 63.39 -4.24 -18.26
N ALA A 17 62.55 -4.33 -19.30
CA ALA A 17 62.66 -3.48 -20.49
C ALA A 17 62.46 -1.99 -20.12
N ARG A 18 61.49 -1.68 -19.22
CA ARG A 18 61.22 -0.31 -18.73
C ARG A 18 62.40 0.22 -17.86
N ILE A 19 62.96 -0.62 -16.99
CA ILE A 19 64.12 -0.27 -16.19
C ILE A 19 65.37 -0.09 -17.06
N ALA A 20 65.61 -1.00 -18.02
CA ALA A 20 66.70 -0.89 -18.96
C ALA A 20 66.61 0.37 -19.83
N TYR A 21 65.37 0.73 -20.23
CA TYR A 21 65.11 1.96 -20.96
C TYR A 21 65.38 3.21 -20.10
N ARG A 22 64.98 3.23 -18.82
CA ARG A 22 65.30 4.31 -17.88
C ARG A 22 66.82 4.44 -17.66
N LEU A 23 67.55 3.31 -17.54
CA LEU A 23 68.99 3.32 -17.36
C LEU A 23 69.73 3.81 -18.62
N ALA A 24 69.25 3.36 -19.79
CA ALA A 24 69.80 3.81 -21.07
C ALA A 24 69.59 5.31 -21.30
N ARG A 25 68.49 5.84 -20.82
CA ARG A 25 68.18 7.28 -20.87
C ARG A 25 69.11 8.10 -19.96
N SER A 26 69.37 7.62 -18.71
CA SER A 26 70.29 8.31 -17.78
C SER A 26 71.72 8.32 -18.24
N GLN A 27 72.08 7.44 -19.20
CA GLN A 27 73.40 7.34 -19.78
C GLN A 27 73.61 8.09 -21.12
N ARG A 28 72.53 8.56 -21.78
CA ARG A 28 72.60 9.44 -22.95
C ARG A 28 72.81 10.86 -22.49
N GLY A 29 74.04 11.13 -22.11
CA GLY A 29 74.50 12.49 -21.92
C GLY A 29 74.78 13.15 -23.23
N SER A 30 74.32 14.37 -23.35
CA SER A 30 74.90 15.43 -24.15
C SER A 30 74.23 15.90 -25.43
N GLY A 31 74.17 17.14 -25.52
CA GLY A 31 73.65 18.01 -26.55
C GLY A 31 72.56 18.94 -26.07
N ILE A 32 72.31 18.91 -24.79
CA ILE A 32 71.37 19.83 -24.14
C ILE A 32 72.22 20.79 -23.32
N ASP A 33 72.07 22.10 -23.61
CA ASP A 33 72.73 23.12 -22.79
C ASP A 33 72.19 23.09 -21.37
N ALA A 34 73.11 23.01 -20.40
CA ALA A 34 72.80 22.78 -19.00
C ALA A 34 72.10 23.98 -18.30
N ASP A 35 71.92 25.07 -19.02
CA ASP A 35 71.43 26.35 -18.46
C ASP A 35 69.93 26.57 -18.54
N LEU A 36 69.17 25.77 -19.30
CA LEU A 36 67.71 25.84 -19.33
C LEU A 36 67.08 24.77 -18.42
N ALA A 37 66.19 25.22 -17.53
CA ALA A 37 65.40 24.26 -16.74
C ALA A 37 64.29 23.65 -17.63
N PRO A 38 63.85 22.40 -17.37
CA PRO A 38 62.77 21.76 -18.16
C PRO A 38 61.46 22.50 -17.98
N ALA A 39 60.62 22.46 -18.99
CA ALA A 39 59.25 22.95 -18.93
C ALA A 39 58.45 22.14 -17.89
N GLN A 40 57.40 22.75 -17.33
CA GLN A 40 56.43 22.07 -16.51
C GLN A 40 55.09 21.96 -17.27
N VAL A 41 54.44 20.82 -17.16
CA VAL A 41 53.14 20.58 -17.80
C VAL A 41 52.10 20.36 -16.68
N ALA A 42 51.03 21.13 -16.75
CA ALA A 42 49.93 21.00 -15.81
C ALA A 42 49.16 19.68 -16.05
N GLY A 43 48.67 19.09 -14.94
CA GLY A 43 47.86 17.90 -15.03
C GLY A 43 48.60 16.58 -15.17
N ILE A 44 49.90 16.54 -14.94
CA ILE A 44 50.66 15.29 -14.79
C ILE A 44 50.21 14.66 -13.45
N VAL A 45 49.68 13.45 -13.51
CA VAL A 45 49.23 12.68 -12.34
C VAL A 45 50.34 11.76 -11.80
N ASP A 46 51.30 11.38 -12.60
CA ASP A 46 52.52 10.67 -12.18
C ASP A 46 53.78 11.33 -12.72
N PRO A 47 54.51 12.06 -11.86
CA PRO A 47 55.75 12.68 -12.26
C PRO A 47 56.86 11.69 -12.70
N ALA A 48 56.73 10.41 -12.31
CA ALA A 48 57.74 9.41 -12.62
C ALA A 48 57.78 9.00 -14.11
N ASP A 49 56.62 9.08 -14.77
CA ASP A 49 56.52 8.72 -16.23
C ASP A 49 55.82 9.79 -17.06
N GLY A 50 55.33 10.86 -16.44
CA GLY A 50 54.67 11.96 -17.13
C GLY A 50 53.24 11.68 -17.60
N THR A 51 52.55 10.71 -16.98
CA THR A 51 51.13 10.42 -17.29
C THR A 51 50.25 11.63 -17.06
N LEU A 52 49.53 12.05 -18.10
CA LEU A 52 48.59 13.16 -18.08
C LEU A 52 47.22 12.68 -17.55
N ASN A 53 46.58 13.54 -16.77
CA ASN A 53 45.18 13.33 -16.42
C ASN A 53 44.31 13.43 -17.68
N LYS A 54 43.36 12.52 -17.85
CA LYS A 54 42.38 12.54 -18.94
C LYS A 54 41.63 13.86 -19.10
N ASP A 55 41.41 14.60 -17.98
CA ASP A 55 40.65 15.86 -17.98
C ASP A 55 41.44 16.97 -18.70
N VAL A 56 42.75 16.90 -18.70
CA VAL A 56 43.60 17.78 -19.56
C VAL A 56 43.29 17.54 -21.00
N LEU A 57 43.16 16.27 -21.39
CA LEU A 57 42.89 15.86 -22.80
C LEU A 57 41.42 16.10 -23.21
N ALA A 58 40.51 16.25 -22.23
CA ALA A 58 39.13 16.67 -22.47
C ALA A 58 39.01 18.18 -22.74
N GLY A 59 40.01 18.98 -22.36
CA GLY A 59 40.10 20.40 -22.63
C GLY A 59 40.44 20.76 -24.06
N GLU A 60 40.65 22.03 -24.33
CA GLU A 60 41.13 22.56 -25.64
C GLU A 60 42.63 22.82 -25.65
N PHE A 61 43.26 22.97 -24.49
CA PHE A 61 44.66 23.40 -24.35
C PHE A 61 45.44 22.52 -23.38
N LEU A 62 46.70 22.27 -23.75
CA LEU A 62 47.73 21.80 -22.83
C LEU A 62 48.45 23.02 -22.21
N LYS A 63 48.41 23.16 -20.87
CA LYS A 63 49.10 24.23 -20.19
C LYS A 63 50.54 23.87 -19.90
N VAL A 64 51.44 24.65 -20.51
CA VAL A 64 52.90 24.48 -20.38
C VAL A 64 53.44 25.71 -19.67
N THR A 65 54.23 25.50 -18.60
CA THR A 65 54.83 26.59 -17.83
C THR A 65 56.31 26.62 -18.11
N LEU A 66 56.80 27.75 -18.59
CA LEU A 66 58.22 28.00 -18.81
C LEU A 66 58.81 28.82 -17.64
N PRO A 67 59.89 28.36 -17.02
CA PRO A 67 60.65 29.15 -16.06
C PRO A 67 61.39 30.28 -16.75
N GLN A 68 61.72 31.29 -15.98
CA GLN A 68 62.59 32.37 -16.47
C GLN A 68 64.00 31.82 -16.83
N TRP A 69 64.50 32.18 -17.99
CA TRP A 69 65.86 31.78 -18.40
C TRP A 69 66.88 32.87 -18.03
N ALA A 70 68.12 32.46 -17.77
CA ALA A 70 69.15 33.35 -17.24
C ALA A 70 69.61 34.44 -18.22
N GLY A 71 69.54 34.17 -19.53
CA GLY A 71 69.87 35.14 -20.54
C GLY A 71 68.70 35.91 -21.14
N LEU A 72 67.65 36.20 -20.32
CA LEU A 72 66.47 36.95 -20.75
C LEU A 72 66.89 38.30 -21.30
N VAL A 73 66.30 38.67 -22.44
CA VAL A 73 66.55 39.96 -23.13
C VAL A 73 66.29 41.15 -22.21
N THR A 74 67.20 42.12 -22.19
CA THR A 74 67.14 43.33 -21.35
C THR A 74 67.13 44.64 -22.12
N ASP A 75 67.64 44.66 -23.35
CA ASP A 75 67.72 45.88 -24.16
C ASP A 75 66.34 46.22 -24.75
N PRO A 76 65.84 47.47 -24.50
CA PRO A 76 64.50 47.87 -24.92
C PRO A 76 64.33 47.74 -26.43
N GLY A 77 63.26 46.95 -26.84
CA GLY A 77 62.93 46.71 -28.23
C GLY A 77 63.44 45.40 -28.78
N ASP A 78 64.42 44.76 -28.12
CA ASP A 78 64.87 43.42 -28.46
C ASP A 78 63.89 42.36 -27.95
N SER A 79 63.86 41.21 -28.62
CA SER A 79 62.91 40.13 -28.27
C SER A 79 63.62 38.76 -28.29
N ASP A 80 63.40 37.99 -27.25
CA ASP A 80 63.65 36.54 -27.27
C ASP A 80 62.45 35.83 -27.90
N THR A 81 62.67 34.91 -28.84
CA THR A 81 61.65 34.05 -29.40
C THR A 81 61.72 32.71 -28.74
N PHE A 82 60.60 32.25 -28.13
CA PHE A 82 60.55 30.89 -27.62
C PHE A 82 59.69 29.99 -28.52
N PHE A 83 60.06 28.74 -28.62
CA PHE A 83 59.42 27.71 -29.39
C PHE A 83 59.11 26.55 -28.48
N ILE A 84 57.93 25.99 -28.61
CA ILE A 84 57.56 24.72 -27.97
C ILE A 84 57.64 23.63 -29.04
N ASP A 85 58.43 22.62 -28.78
CA ASP A 85 58.60 21.48 -29.64
C ASP A 85 57.95 20.22 -29.04
N TRP A 86 57.28 19.48 -29.85
CA TRP A 86 56.59 18.24 -29.53
C TRP A 86 57.06 17.10 -30.40
N ALA A 87 57.26 15.90 -29.81
CA ALA A 87 57.66 14.72 -30.54
C ALA A 87 56.86 13.50 -30.14
N ILE A 88 56.60 12.57 -31.04
CA ILE A 88 55.99 11.27 -30.77
C ILE A 88 57.09 10.34 -30.26
N GLY A 89 56.80 9.66 -29.15
CA GLY A 89 57.72 8.76 -28.46
C GLY A 89 58.37 9.39 -27.22
N ALA A 90 58.64 8.54 -26.24
CA ALA A 90 59.42 8.95 -25.08
C ALA A 90 60.91 9.03 -25.42
N ALA A 91 61.61 10.02 -24.81
CA ALA A 91 62.99 10.31 -25.11
C ALA A 91 63.30 10.40 -26.63
N ALA A 92 62.48 11.13 -27.35
CA ALA A 92 62.56 11.29 -28.77
C ALA A 92 63.91 11.87 -29.20
N ASP A 93 64.46 11.43 -30.36
CA ASP A 93 65.63 11.99 -30.92
C ASP A 93 65.37 13.45 -31.34
N ASN A 94 66.43 14.27 -31.39
CA ASN A 94 66.37 15.69 -31.74
C ASN A 94 65.58 15.98 -33.02
N ASP A 95 65.77 15.15 -34.07
CA ASP A 95 65.13 15.30 -35.37
C ASP A 95 63.64 14.94 -35.39
N ALA A 96 63.12 14.29 -34.31
CA ALA A 96 61.71 13.94 -34.18
C ALA A 96 60.86 15.10 -33.72
N PHE A 97 61.45 16.10 -33.08
CA PHE A 97 60.73 17.26 -32.56
C PHE A 97 60.25 18.19 -33.66
N LYS A 98 58.98 18.60 -33.53
CA LYS A 98 58.33 19.58 -34.41
C LYS A 98 57.84 20.74 -33.56
N GLU A 99 58.00 21.94 -34.09
CA GLU A 99 57.46 23.14 -33.48
C GLU A 99 55.93 23.08 -33.55
N VAL A 100 55.31 23.31 -32.39
CA VAL A 100 53.84 23.30 -32.23
C VAL A 100 53.30 24.65 -31.75
N PHE A 101 54.20 25.49 -31.20
CA PHE A 101 53.88 26.84 -30.74
C PHE A 101 55.12 27.72 -30.72
N SER A 102 54.99 29.00 -31.08
CA SER A 102 56.04 29.99 -30.89
C SER A 102 55.45 31.37 -30.57
N ASP A 103 56.17 32.13 -29.76
CA ASP A 103 55.84 33.51 -29.43
C ASP A 103 57.10 34.27 -28.95
N THR A 104 57.00 35.53 -28.64
CA THR A 104 58.13 36.40 -28.31
C THR A 104 57.95 37.07 -26.97
N VAL A 105 59.07 37.27 -26.27
CA VAL A 105 59.16 38.09 -25.07
C VAL A 105 60.02 39.29 -25.35
N THR A 106 59.45 40.51 -25.35
CA THR A 106 60.10 41.74 -25.72
C THR A 106 60.47 42.57 -24.47
N ALA A 107 61.67 43.10 -24.45
CA ALA A 107 62.15 43.98 -23.33
C ALA A 107 61.53 45.38 -23.43
N PRO A 108 61.22 46.03 -22.30
CA PRO A 108 61.42 45.55 -20.90
C PRO A 108 60.40 44.50 -20.53
N VAL A 109 60.82 43.46 -19.86
CA VAL A 109 59.97 42.33 -19.39
C VAL A 109 59.55 42.59 -17.96
N ASP A 110 58.25 42.54 -17.70
CA ASP A 110 57.69 42.70 -16.39
C ASP A 110 58.05 41.49 -15.47
N ALA A 111 58.35 41.76 -14.20
CA ALA A 111 58.74 40.73 -13.23
C ALA A 111 57.65 39.64 -13.03
N GLU A 112 56.39 39.99 -13.33
CA GLU A 112 55.25 39.08 -13.23
C GLU A 112 55.06 38.19 -14.45
N THR A 113 55.83 38.34 -15.53
CA THR A 113 55.74 37.54 -16.72
C THR A 113 56.12 36.04 -16.47
N PHE A 114 56.96 35.81 -15.48
CA PHE A 114 57.48 34.47 -15.15
C PHE A 114 57.05 33.99 -13.77
N PRO A 115 56.74 32.67 -13.61
CA PRO A 115 56.77 31.64 -14.64
C PRO A 115 55.66 31.84 -15.69
N MET A 116 56.01 31.74 -16.95
CA MET A 116 55.10 31.99 -18.05
C MET A 116 54.24 30.75 -18.32
N VAL A 117 52.92 30.92 -18.27
CA VAL A 117 51.95 29.84 -18.61
C VAL A 117 51.46 30.02 -20.01
N ILE A 118 51.64 29.00 -20.84
CA ILE A 118 51.31 28.99 -22.25
C ILE A 118 50.19 27.95 -22.47
N ASP A 119 49.13 28.36 -23.14
CA ASP A 119 48.03 27.50 -23.56
C ASP A 119 48.29 26.99 -24.98
N ILE A 120 48.71 25.73 -25.09
CA ILE A 120 49.01 25.11 -26.39
C ILE A 120 47.77 24.38 -26.86
N PRO A 121 47.19 24.71 -28.02
CA PRO A 121 46.02 23.99 -28.55
C PRO A 121 46.33 22.52 -28.73
N LEU A 122 45.52 21.62 -28.16
CA LEU A 122 45.71 20.17 -28.32
C LEU A 122 45.69 19.74 -29.80
N SER A 123 44.96 20.45 -30.64
CA SER A 123 44.95 20.23 -32.10
C SER A 123 46.27 20.51 -32.80
N SER A 124 47.16 21.35 -32.23
CA SER A 124 48.48 21.64 -32.77
C SER A 124 49.50 20.54 -32.47
N LEU A 125 49.24 19.71 -31.43
CA LEU A 125 50.11 18.62 -31.01
C LEU A 125 50.01 17.40 -31.93
N MET A 126 49.01 17.33 -32.83
CA MET A 126 48.73 16.16 -33.65
C MET A 126 48.48 16.54 -35.08
N GLN A 127 49.22 15.95 -36.00
CA GLN A 127 49.06 16.15 -37.46
C GLN A 127 47.74 15.57 -37.95
N GLY A 128 46.68 16.36 -37.98
CA GLY A 128 45.37 16.00 -38.54
C GLY A 128 44.38 15.31 -37.58
N LEU A 129 44.72 15.16 -36.30
CA LEU A 129 43.82 14.68 -35.25
C LEU A 129 43.44 15.85 -34.34
N ALA A 130 42.23 15.79 -33.73
CA ALA A 130 41.76 16.82 -32.80
C ALA A 130 42.51 16.77 -31.46
N LYS A 131 43.04 15.61 -31.09
CA LYS A 131 43.74 15.32 -29.80
C LYS A 131 44.88 14.33 -30.05
N PRO A 132 45.93 14.32 -29.19
CA PRO A 132 46.92 13.27 -29.18
C PRO A 132 46.30 11.87 -29.03
N ALA A 133 46.78 10.88 -29.79
CA ALA A 133 46.45 9.48 -29.60
C ALA A 133 47.14 8.91 -28.36
N ASP A 134 46.61 7.80 -27.84
CA ASP A 134 47.25 7.13 -26.71
C ASP A 134 48.70 6.73 -27.06
N GLY A 135 49.63 7.07 -26.16
CA GLY A 135 51.02 6.80 -26.37
C GLY A 135 51.95 7.71 -25.56
N ALA A 136 53.24 7.54 -25.84
CA ALA A 136 54.30 8.35 -25.25
C ALA A 136 54.70 9.50 -26.16
N TYR A 137 54.98 10.63 -25.57
CA TYR A 137 55.36 11.86 -26.22
C TYR A 137 56.53 12.52 -25.49
N SER A 138 57.23 13.43 -26.14
CA SER A 138 58.22 14.29 -25.52
C SER A 138 57.95 15.75 -25.87
N LEU A 139 58.07 16.62 -24.86
CA LEU A 139 57.96 18.07 -25.01
C LEU A 139 59.25 18.75 -24.53
N ARG A 140 59.68 19.76 -25.26
CA ARG A 140 60.79 20.65 -24.87
C ARG A 140 60.48 22.06 -25.36
N TYR A 141 61.31 23.02 -24.97
CA TYR A 141 61.25 24.36 -25.53
C TYR A 141 62.66 24.81 -25.98
N ARG A 142 62.70 25.75 -26.91
CA ARG A 142 63.91 26.40 -27.38
C ARG A 142 63.76 27.91 -27.24
N ILE A 143 64.85 28.58 -26.93
CA ILE A 143 64.91 30.06 -26.90
C ILE A 143 65.87 30.50 -27.98
N ARG A 144 65.40 31.37 -28.87
CA ARG A 144 66.27 32.07 -29.84
C ARG A 144 66.39 33.50 -29.41
N GLN A 145 67.61 33.89 -29.13
CA GLN A 145 67.94 35.26 -28.72
C GLN A 145 68.12 36.18 -29.94
N PRO A 146 68.13 37.55 -29.77
CA PRO A 146 68.29 38.50 -30.86
C PRO A 146 69.56 38.34 -31.67
N ASN A 147 70.58 37.65 -31.22
CA ASN A 147 71.84 37.35 -31.88
C ASN A 147 71.79 36.01 -32.66
N ASP A 148 70.60 35.46 -32.91
CA ASP A 148 70.33 34.16 -33.56
C ASP A 148 70.91 32.93 -32.82
N GLN A 149 71.40 33.10 -31.58
CA GLN A 149 71.77 31.91 -30.78
C GLN A 149 70.52 31.22 -30.25
N GLU A 150 70.53 29.87 -30.45
CA GLU A 150 69.41 29.05 -29.97
C GLU A 150 69.89 28.09 -28.87
N THR A 151 69.10 28.02 -27.80
CA THR A 151 69.38 27.15 -26.67
C THR A 151 68.14 26.26 -26.44
N THR A 152 68.35 24.96 -26.23
CA THR A 152 67.28 23.95 -26.10
C THR A 152 67.23 23.41 -24.69
N SER A 153 66.01 23.34 -24.13
CA SER A 153 65.80 22.75 -22.81
C SER A 153 65.90 21.22 -22.79
N PRO A 154 66.11 20.61 -21.65
CA PRO A 154 65.80 19.17 -21.48
C PRO A 154 64.37 18.88 -21.90
N SER A 155 64.12 17.75 -22.54
CA SER A 155 62.79 17.25 -22.81
C SER A 155 62.18 16.62 -21.60
N ILE A 156 60.87 16.72 -21.49
CA ILE A 156 60.05 15.96 -20.55
C ILE A 156 59.25 14.93 -21.32
N ASP A 157 59.10 13.75 -20.77
CA ASP A 157 58.22 12.72 -21.36
C ASP A 157 56.82 12.84 -20.79
N LEU A 158 55.87 12.61 -21.63
CA LEU A 158 54.44 12.64 -21.32
C LEU A 158 53.81 11.36 -21.82
N ILE A 159 52.86 10.83 -21.07
CA ILE A 159 52.02 9.73 -21.48
C ILE A 159 50.61 10.23 -21.64
N VAL A 160 50.06 10.08 -22.80
CA VAL A 160 48.67 10.27 -23.16
C VAL A 160 47.96 8.92 -23.06
N ASP A 161 46.94 8.81 -22.26
CA ASP A 161 46.11 7.62 -22.12
C ASP A 161 44.66 8.04 -21.99
N THR A 162 43.82 7.69 -22.97
CA THR A 162 42.38 8.00 -23.01
C THR A 162 41.54 6.73 -22.99
N THR A 163 42.16 5.57 -22.91
CA THR A 163 41.53 4.26 -22.97
C THR A 163 41.40 3.69 -21.55
N PRO A 164 40.20 3.50 -21.03
CA PRO A 164 40.01 2.91 -19.70
C PRO A 164 40.46 1.45 -19.67
N PRO A 165 40.74 0.88 -18.48
CA PRO A 165 40.98 -0.55 -18.33
C PRO A 165 39.85 -1.37 -18.94
N GLY A 166 40.15 -2.48 -19.63
CA GLY A 166 39.16 -3.32 -20.29
C GLY A 166 38.60 -2.76 -21.61
N GLU A 167 39.25 -1.74 -22.20
CA GLU A 167 38.98 -1.26 -23.57
C GLU A 167 37.52 -0.83 -23.84
N HIS A 168 36.90 -0.08 -22.92
CA HIS A 168 35.51 0.40 -22.99
C HIS A 168 34.43 -0.68 -22.89
N LEU A 169 34.76 -1.93 -22.59
CA LEU A 169 33.78 -2.97 -22.30
C LEU A 169 33.16 -2.74 -20.90
N GLU A 170 31.89 -3.10 -20.76
CA GLU A 170 31.27 -3.15 -19.43
C GLU A 170 31.96 -4.25 -18.60
N PRO A 171 32.47 -3.93 -17.39
CA PRO A 171 33.11 -4.95 -16.59
C PRO A 171 32.09 -6.01 -16.14
N GLU A 172 32.51 -7.27 -16.21
CA GLU A 172 31.69 -8.39 -15.79
C GLU A 172 31.38 -8.35 -14.28
N GLN A 173 30.38 -9.12 -13.88
CA GLN A 173 29.96 -9.27 -12.50
C GLN A 173 31.08 -9.91 -11.65
N MET A 174 31.39 -9.34 -10.47
CA MET A 174 32.32 -9.99 -9.51
C MET A 174 31.71 -11.28 -8.95
N VAL A 175 32.59 -12.20 -8.52
CA VAL A 175 32.20 -13.43 -7.83
C VAL A 175 32.33 -13.23 -6.34
N LEU A 176 31.22 -13.41 -5.59
CA LEU A 176 31.22 -13.34 -4.12
C LEU A 176 31.32 -14.74 -3.51
N ALA A 177 31.86 -14.81 -2.30
CA ALA A 177 32.00 -16.08 -1.57
C ALA A 177 30.65 -16.72 -1.17
N THR A 178 29.58 -15.96 -1.19
CA THR A 178 28.20 -16.42 -0.91
C THR A 178 27.18 -15.53 -1.63
N ASP A 179 26.00 -16.10 -1.93
CA ASP A 179 24.86 -15.34 -2.43
C ASP A 179 23.88 -14.91 -1.30
N GLN A 180 24.07 -15.46 -0.10
CA GLN A 180 23.30 -15.12 1.08
C GLN A 180 24.25 -14.71 2.21
N LEU A 181 24.10 -13.48 2.70
CA LEU A 181 24.95 -12.92 3.74
C LEU A 181 24.19 -12.91 5.07
N THR A 182 24.53 -13.86 5.91
CA THR A 182 23.95 -14.03 7.25
C THR A 182 24.92 -13.65 8.35
N GLN A 183 24.43 -13.45 9.58
CA GLN A 183 25.30 -13.24 10.73
C GLN A 183 26.29 -14.39 10.93
N ALA A 184 25.83 -15.62 10.75
CA ALA A 184 26.69 -16.80 10.87
C ALA A 184 27.85 -16.80 9.85
N PHE A 185 27.62 -16.29 8.63
CA PHE A 185 28.70 -16.09 7.68
C PHE A 185 29.72 -15.05 8.15
N LEU A 186 29.24 -13.90 8.67
CA LEU A 186 30.12 -12.84 9.18
C LEU A 186 30.94 -13.29 10.39
N ASP A 187 30.32 -14.02 11.30
CA ASP A 187 31.01 -14.57 12.49
C ASP A 187 32.12 -15.57 12.10
N ALA A 188 31.89 -16.35 11.04
CA ALA A 188 32.89 -17.27 10.48
C ALA A 188 33.97 -16.55 9.65
N ASN A 189 33.67 -15.35 9.15
CA ASN A 189 34.54 -14.54 8.29
C ASN A 189 34.74 -13.12 8.85
N PRO A 190 35.48 -12.97 9.96
CA PRO A 190 35.65 -11.67 10.65
C PRO A 190 36.39 -10.62 9.80
N GLY A 191 37.04 -11.02 8.71
CA GLY A 191 37.64 -10.11 7.72
C GLY A 191 36.63 -9.45 6.79
N GLY A 192 35.41 -9.99 6.71
CA GLY A 192 34.38 -9.51 5.83
C GLY A 192 34.10 -10.43 4.63
N LEU A 193 33.36 -9.91 3.65
CA LEU A 193 32.97 -10.60 2.44
C LEU A 193 34.01 -10.39 1.33
N VAL A 194 34.60 -11.45 0.83
CA VAL A 194 35.56 -11.41 -0.27
C VAL A 194 34.83 -11.49 -1.60
N GLY A 195 35.16 -10.54 -2.49
CA GLY A 195 34.76 -10.53 -3.89
C GLY A 195 35.97 -10.75 -4.79
N THR A 196 35.87 -11.64 -5.74
CA THR A 196 36.88 -11.88 -6.78
C THR A 196 36.46 -11.15 -8.06
N LEU A 197 37.35 -10.34 -8.59
CA LEU A 197 37.12 -9.61 -9.83
C LEU A 197 37.38 -10.54 -11.01
N PRO A 198 36.58 -10.48 -12.07
CA PRO A 198 36.90 -11.10 -13.36
C PRO A 198 38.20 -10.56 -13.91
N ASP A 199 38.84 -11.36 -14.72
CA ASP A 199 40.01 -10.95 -15.49
C ASP A 199 39.62 -9.89 -16.53
N TYR A 200 40.50 -8.93 -16.76
CA TYR A 200 40.27 -7.89 -17.78
C TYR A 200 41.50 -7.62 -18.61
N ASP A 201 41.28 -7.15 -19.82
CA ASP A 201 42.36 -6.83 -20.76
C ASP A 201 42.95 -5.44 -20.50
N ASN A 202 44.14 -5.20 -21.11
CA ASN A 202 44.81 -3.90 -21.06
C ASN A 202 45.18 -3.39 -19.66
N TRP A 203 45.47 -4.32 -18.71
CA TRP A 203 45.97 -3.94 -17.40
C TRP A 203 47.27 -3.18 -17.45
N GLN A 204 47.41 -2.12 -16.68
CA GLN A 204 48.64 -1.38 -16.47
C GLN A 204 48.95 -1.21 -14.96
N PRO A 205 50.27 -1.11 -14.62
CA PRO A 205 50.64 -0.76 -13.25
C PRO A 205 50.05 0.61 -12.84
N GLY A 206 49.35 0.64 -11.72
CA GLY A 206 48.65 1.82 -11.23
C GLY A 206 47.14 1.77 -11.46
N ASP A 207 46.63 0.75 -12.15
CA ASP A 207 45.20 0.50 -12.22
C ASP A 207 44.62 0.23 -10.85
N LYS A 208 43.45 0.77 -10.58
CA LYS A 208 42.73 0.65 -9.30
C LYS A 208 41.33 0.15 -9.56
N VAL A 209 40.81 -0.54 -8.55
CA VAL A 209 39.37 -0.83 -8.46
C VAL A 209 38.76 -0.01 -7.32
N ALA A 210 37.69 0.72 -7.62
CA ALA A 210 36.79 1.26 -6.63
C ALA A 210 35.56 0.36 -6.56
N PHE A 211 35.22 -0.14 -5.38
CA PHE A 211 34.12 -1.07 -5.20
C PHE A 211 33.08 -0.53 -4.21
N TYR A 212 31.84 -0.88 -4.48
CA TYR A 212 30.67 -0.27 -3.86
C TYR A 212 29.72 -1.35 -3.35
N TRP A 213 29.09 -1.05 -2.22
CA TRP A 213 28.04 -1.85 -1.61
C TRP A 213 26.75 -1.01 -1.60
N VAL A 214 25.81 -1.36 -2.47
CA VAL A 214 24.60 -0.54 -2.72
C VAL A 214 23.32 -1.33 -2.51
N GLY A 215 22.33 -0.68 -1.91
CA GLY A 215 20.96 -1.21 -1.81
C GLY A 215 20.13 -0.89 -3.05
N THR A 216 18.82 -1.04 -2.95
CA THR A 216 17.86 -0.63 -3.98
C THR A 216 17.35 0.79 -3.72
N PRO A 217 17.10 1.61 -4.81
CA PRO A 217 17.31 1.31 -6.21
C PRO A 217 18.78 1.29 -6.61
N LEU A 218 19.11 0.54 -7.66
CA LEU A 218 20.46 0.54 -8.22
C LEU A 218 20.78 1.88 -8.88
N PRO A 219 22.03 2.39 -8.77
CA PRO A 219 22.47 3.55 -9.52
C PRO A 219 22.53 3.22 -11.03
N GLU A 220 22.10 4.16 -11.85
CA GLU A 220 22.13 4.01 -13.32
C GLU A 220 23.46 4.45 -13.92
N SER A 221 24.22 5.27 -13.18
CA SER A 221 25.49 5.81 -13.65
C SER A 221 26.53 5.90 -12.50
N ALA A 222 27.80 6.10 -12.88
CA ALA A 222 28.88 6.26 -11.90
C ALA A 222 28.76 7.53 -11.05
N GLU A 223 28.05 8.54 -11.53
CA GLU A 223 27.81 9.80 -10.83
C GLU A 223 26.83 9.64 -9.65
N GLU A 224 25.98 8.62 -9.72
CA GLU A 224 24.99 8.33 -8.66
C GLU A 224 25.54 7.42 -7.55
N LEU A 225 26.75 6.90 -7.74
CA LEU A 225 27.36 6.03 -6.76
C LEU A 225 27.64 6.77 -5.45
N PRO A 226 27.41 6.12 -4.29
CA PRO A 226 27.87 6.63 -3.00
C PRO A 226 29.41 6.65 -2.95
N ALA A 227 29.98 7.06 -1.83
CA ALA A 227 31.42 6.86 -1.60
C ALA A 227 31.76 5.37 -1.71
N PRO A 228 32.90 5.00 -2.36
CA PRO A 228 33.31 3.61 -2.45
C PRO A 228 33.60 3.02 -1.06
N VAL A 229 33.29 1.74 -0.90
CA VAL A 229 33.67 0.98 0.31
C VAL A 229 35.19 0.90 0.43
N GLY A 230 35.86 0.83 -0.69
CA GLY A 230 37.30 0.86 -0.76
C GLY A 230 37.83 1.10 -2.16
N VAL A 231 39.10 1.51 -2.24
CA VAL A 231 39.86 1.64 -3.49
C VAL A 231 41.15 0.86 -3.32
N VAL A 232 41.42 -0.08 -4.21
CA VAL A 232 42.57 -0.96 -4.16
C VAL A 232 43.34 -0.88 -5.48
N GLU A 233 44.68 -0.77 -5.41
CA GLU A 233 45.52 -0.86 -6.57
C GLU A 233 45.70 -2.34 -6.97
N LEU A 234 45.54 -2.62 -8.27
CA LEU A 234 45.53 -3.96 -8.79
C LEU A 234 46.95 -4.42 -9.19
N ALA A 235 47.37 -5.56 -8.67
CA ALA A 235 48.71 -6.07 -8.89
C ALA A 235 48.88 -6.78 -10.28
N SER A 236 47.77 -7.17 -10.91
CA SER A 236 47.72 -7.90 -12.15
C SER A 236 46.36 -7.72 -12.87
N SER A 237 46.23 -8.22 -14.09
CA SER A 237 44.95 -8.32 -14.80
C SER A 237 44.06 -9.48 -14.31
N THR A 238 44.58 -10.38 -13.47
CA THR A 238 43.91 -11.62 -13.08
C THR A 238 43.99 -11.88 -11.59
N ASN A 239 43.01 -12.66 -11.10
CA ASN A 239 42.94 -13.11 -9.67
C ASN A 239 42.96 -11.97 -8.66
N ASN A 240 42.42 -10.83 -8.98
CA ASN A 240 42.27 -9.72 -8.05
C ASN A 240 41.09 -9.96 -7.09
N THR A 241 41.27 -9.61 -5.83
CA THR A 241 40.20 -9.70 -4.84
C THR A 241 40.03 -8.37 -4.11
N VAL A 242 38.79 -8.10 -3.73
CA VAL A 242 38.43 -7.00 -2.84
C VAL A 242 37.73 -7.56 -1.61
N THR A 243 37.73 -6.82 -0.52
CA THR A 243 37.04 -7.25 0.70
C THR A 243 36.11 -6.16 1.17
N PHE A 244 34.83 -6.50 1.26
CA PHE A 244 33.83 -5.67 1.91
C PHE A 244 33.94 -5.89 3.43
N PRO A 245 34.40 -4.90 4.21
CA PRO A 245 34.59 -5.08 5.64
C PRO A 245 33.26 -5.27 6.36
N VAL A 246 33.28 -6.00 7.48
CA VAL A 246 32.09 -6.27 8.30
C VAL A 246 31.36 -4.98 8.65
N SER A 247 32.07 -3.89 8.97
CA SER A 247 31.48 -2.60 9.31
C SER A 247 30.65 -1.95 8.18
N ALA A 248 30.98 -2.20 6.92
CA ALA A 248 30.19 -1.71 5.79
C ALA A 248 28.92 -2.54 5.59
N ILE A 249 29.01 -3.83 5.93
CA ILE A 249 27.89 -4.78 5.79
C ILE A 249 26.90 -4.64 6.95
N GLU A 250 27.38 -4.49 8.19
CA GLU A 250 26.54 -4.33 9.39
C GLU A 250 25.65 -3.08 9.36
N ALA A 251 26.00 -2.10 8.54
CA ALA A 251 25.15 -0.94 8.28
C ALA A 251 23.97 -1.25 7.34
N SER A 252 23.95 -2.44 6.73
CA SER A 252 22.90 -2.88 5.80
C SER A 252 21.62 -3.23 6.53
N ARG A 253 20.51 -3.10 5.81
CA ARG A 253 19.20 -3.66 6.20
C ARG A 253 19.10 -5.11 5.76
N ASP A 254 18.10 -5.83 6.27
CA ASP A 254 17.78 -7.18 5.81
C ASP A 254 17.02 -7.10 4.46
N GLU A 255 17.75 -6.86 3.38
CA GLU A 255 17.23 -6.69 2.03
C GLU A 255 18.31 -7.05 0.99
N PRO A 256 17.98 -7.19 -0.30
CA PRO A 256 18.99 -7.40 -1.33
C PRO A 256 19.93 -6.20 -1.45
N TYR A 257 21.23 -6.49 -1.47
CA TYR A 257 22.30 -5.56 -1.79
C TYR A 257 23.01 -5.99 -3.07
N TYR A 258 23.81 -5.09 -3.61
CA TYR A 258 24.57 -5.33 -4.82
C TYR A 258 26.00 -4.87 -4.64
N ALA A 259 26.91 -5.74 -5.03
CA ALA A 259 28.32 -5.42 -5.15
C ALA A 259 28.58 -4.96 -6.59
N ILE A 260 29.09 -3.75 -6.74
CA ILE A 260 29.42 -3.11 -8.01
C ILE A 260 30.85 -2.59 -7.92
N TYR A 261 31.53 -2.50 -9.04
CA TYR A 261 32.86 -1.89 -9.10
C TYR A 261 33.06 -1.11 -10.39
N ILE A 262 34.04 -0.23 -10.38
CA ILE A 262 34.61 0.44 -11.54
C ILE A 262 36.12 0.25 -11.50
N LEU A 263 36.74 0.14 -12.67
CA LEU A 263 38.19 0.20 -12.82
C LEU A 263 38.59 1.62 -13.20
N VAL A 264 39.73 2.04 -12.66
CA VAL A 264 40.27 3.37 -12.89
C VAL A 264 41.76 3.23 -13.17
N ASP A 265 42.23 3.71 -14.28
CA ASP A 265 43.68 3.71 -14.63
C ASP A 265 44.42 4.87 -13.95
N LYS A 266 45.67 4.93 -14.25
CA LYS A 266 46.58 5.95 -13.75
C LYS A 266 46.25 7.35 -14.31
N ALA A 267 45.77 7.43 -15.56
CA ALA A 267 45.35 8.68 -16.20
C ALA A 267 43.95 9.14 -15.76
N THR A 268 43.31 8.40 -14.87
CA THR A 268 41.95 8.61 -14.33
C THR A 268 40.82 8.26 -15.30
N ASN A 269 41.10 7.52 -16.37
CA ASN A 269 40.01 6.95 -17.17
C ASN A 269 39.26 5.91 -16.34
N ARG A 270 37.95 5.85 -16.53
CA ARG A 270 37.06 4.99 -15.75
C ARG A 270 36.26 4.10 -16.70
N THR A 271 36.03 2.88 -16.28
CA THR A 271 35.04 2.02 -16.93
C THR A 271 33.63 2.53 -16.66
N SER A 272 32.65 1.99 -17.37
CA SER A 272 31.25 1.97 -16.92
C SER A 272 31.12 1.19 -15.58
N LEU A 273 29.93 1.18 -15.01
CA LEU A 273 29.63 0.30 -13.87
C LEU A 273 29.79 -1.15 -14.30
N SER A 274 30.30 -1.99 -13.41
CA SER A 274 30.23 -3.44 -13.61
C SER A 274 28.81 -3.92 -13.57
N SER A 275 28.52 -5.04 -14.21
CA SER A 275 27.30 -5.79 -13.96
C SER A 275 27.13 -6.03 -12.46
N PRO A 276 25.95 -5.70 -11.86
CA PRO A 276 25.75 -5.77 -10.42
C PRO A 276 25.67 -7.23 -9.93
N LYS A 277 26.44 -7.58 -8.91
CA LYS A 277 26.33 -8.86 -8.22
C LYS A 277 25.37 -8.75 -7.05
N ARG A 278 24.20 -9.36 -7.18
CA ARG A 278 23.21 -9.44 -6.11
C ARG A 278 23.68 -10.36 -4.99
N ILE A 279 23.38 -9.95 -3.74
CA ILE A 279 23.51 -10.75 -2.55
C ILE A 279 22.35 -10.44 -1.60
N ASP A 280 21.78 -11.48 -1.02
CA ASP A 280 20.66 -11.36 -0.10
C ASP A 280 21.19 -11.25 1.34
N VAL A 281 20.89 -10.13 1.99
CA VAL A 281 21.39 -9.83 3.36
C VAL A 281 20.33 -10.15 4.39
N ALA A 282 20.72 -10.92 5.44
CA ALA A 282 19.88 -11.25 6.58
C ALA A 282 20.76 -11.35 7.84
N LEU A 283 20.89 -10.23 8.56
CA LEU A 283 21.77 -10.11 9.71
C LEU A 283 21.08 -10.49 11.03
N GLY A 284 21.90 -10.75 12.06
CA GLY A 284 21.44 -11.24 13.35
C GLY A 284 20.96 -12.70 13.31
N LEU A 285 20.40 -13.16 14.44
CA LEU A 285 19.85 -14.51 14.52
C LEU A 285 18.64 -14.64 13.62
N LEU A 286 18.60 -15.66 12.77
CA LEU A 286 17.46 -15.94 11.90
C LEU A 286 16.26 -16.41 12.74
N PRO A 287 15.03 -16.28 12.19
CA PRO A 287 13.83 -16.80 12.83
C PRO A 287 13.96 -18.29 13.14
N ASP A 288 13.63 -18.68 14.37
CA ASP A 288 13.79 -20.04 14.89
C ASP A 288 12.58 -20.46 15.74
N ASN A 289 12.50 -21.74 16.11
CA ASN A 289 11.42 -22.33 16.90
C ASN A 289 10.02 -22.10 16.30
N LEU A 290 9.91 -22.13 14.97
CA LEU A 290 8.65 -22.02 14.26
C LEU A 290 7.75 -23.22 14.59
N LYS A 291 6.47 -22.95 14.90
CA LYS A 291 5.44 -23.95 15.14
C LYS A 291 4.65 -24.22 13.88
N GLU A 292 3.92 -25.34 13.85
CA GLU A 292 2.95 -25.59 12.77
C GLU A 292 1.89 -24.49 12.71
N PRO A 293 1.43 -24.08 11.50
CA PRO A 293 0.35 -23.13 11.37
C PRO A 293 -0.96 -23.71 11.91
N VAL A 294 -1.87 -22.84 12.37
CA VAL A 294 -3.19 -23.23 12.85
C VAL A 294 -4.26 -22.64 11.94
N VAL A 295 -5.19 -23.46 11.48
CA VAL A 295 -6.41 -23.02 10.78
C VAL A 295 -7.59 -23.20 11.74
N PRO A 296 -8.12 -22.14 12.38
CA PRO A 296 -9.11 -22.26 13.45
C PRO A 296 -10.39 -22.97 13.03
N LEU A 297 -10.83 -22.80 11.79
CA LEU A 297 -12.03 -23.44 11.26
C LEU A 297 -11.81 -24.91 10.88
N ALA A 298 -10.55 -25.36 10.73
CA ALA A 298 -10.22 -26.76 10.40
C ALA A 298 -9.68 -27.53 11.61
N GLN A 299 -10.43 -27.55 12.71
CA GLN A 299 -10.02 -28.26 13.93
C GLN A 299 -10.37 -29.75 13.88
N PRO A 300 -9.60 -30.61 14.58
CA PRO A 300 -9.96 -32.01 14.74
C PRO A 300 -11.36 -32.18 15.39
N PRO A 301 -12.11 -33.26 15.05
CA PRO A 301 -11.63 -34.44 14.30
C PRO A 301 -11.65 -34.29 12.78
N GLU A 302 -12.48 -33.42 12.20
CA GLU A 302 -12.79 -33.39 10.77
C GLU A 302 -11.71 -32.68 9.96
N LYS A 303 -11.10 -31.63 10.53
CA LYS A 303 -10.14 -30.76 9.84
C LYS A 303 -10.64 -30.28 8.48
N LEU A 304 -11.94 -30.00 8.39
CA LEU A 304 -12.63 -29.66 7.15
C LEU A 304 -12.83 -28.15 7.06
N ILE A 305 -12.66 -27.60 5.87
CA ILE A 305 -13.08 -26.26 5.46
C ILE A 305 -14.16 -26.43 4.40
N ASN A 306 -15.33 -25.87 4.65
CA ASN A 306 -16.49 -25.94 3.77
C ASN A 306 -16.95 -24.53 3.31
N LEU A 307 -18.04 -24.41 2.55
CA LEU A 307 -18.58 -23.12 2.11
C LEU A 307 -19.02 -22.20 3.27
N PRO A 308 -19.69 -22.66 4.32
CA PRO A 308 -19.95 -21.88 5.52
C PRO A 308 -18.69 -21.27 6.13
N ASP A 309 -17.61 -22.05 6.23
CA ASP A 309 -16.32 -21.56 6.73
C ASP A 309 -15.71 -20.50 5.82
N ALA A 310 -15.80 -20.71 4.51
CA ALA A 310 -15.35 -19.74 3.53
C ALA A 310 -16.09 -18.40 3.64
N ARG A 311 -17.41 -18.42 3.93
CA ARG A 311 -18.23 -17.22 4.20
C ARG A 311 -17.78 -16.49 5.46
N LEU A 312 -17.39 -17.21 6.50
CA LEU A 312 -16.84 -16.62 7.74
C LEU A 312 -15.47 -15.99 7.50
N GLY A 313 -14.73 -16.52 6.53
CA GLY A 313 -13.37 -16.12 6.21
C GLY A 313 -12.34 -17.03 6.87
N VAL A 314 -11.59 -17.74 6.03
CA VAL A 314 -10.55 -18.65 6.47
C VAL A 314 -9.27 -17.87 6.80
N GLU A 315 -8.72 -18.14 7.97
CA GLU A 315 -7.48 -17.54 8.46
C GLU A 315 -6.46 -18.61 8.80
N VAL A 316 -5.18 -18.27 8.61
CA VAL A 316 -4.05 -19.07 9.05
C VAL A 316 -3.36 -18.31 10.18
N LEU A 317 -3.31 -18.89 11.36
CA LEU A 317 -2.68 -18.31 12.54
C LEU A 317 -1.23 -18.79 12.65
N ILE A 318 -0.33 -17.83 12.80
CA ILE A 318 1.09 -18.05 13.01
C ILE A 318 1.42 -17.73 14.46
N GLU A 319 1.80 -18.76 15.21
CA GLU A 319 2.21 -18.65 16.60
C GLU A 319 3.54 -17.88 16.74
N SER A 320 3.83 -17.44 17.96
CA SER A 320 5.08 -16.78 18.26
C SER A 320 6.30 -17.66 17.97
N PHE A 321 7.33 -17.06 17.41
CA PHE A 321 8.61 -17.69 17.11
C PHE A 321 9.75 -16.80 17.61
N ASP A 322 10.96 -17.38 17.72
CA ASP A 322 12.12 -16.68 18.26
C ASP A 322 12.81 -15.82 17.21
N ASN A 323 13.56 -14.81 17.65
CA ASN A 323 14.42 -13.95 16.84
C ASN A 323 13.68 -13.14 15.76
N TRP A 324 12.38 -12.92 15.89
CA TRP A 324 11.65 -12.12 14.92
C TRP A 324 12.15 -10.64 14.89
N LYS A 325 12.01 -10.03 13.73
CA LYS A 325 12.22 -8.59 13.53
C LYS A 325 10.98 -7.96 12.90
N PRO A 326 10.75 -6.64 13.10
CA PRO A 326 9.59 -5.95 12.51
C PRO A 326 9.45 -6.09 11.00
N ALA A 327 10.56 -6.10 10.28
CA ALA A 327 10.60 -6.20 8.82
C ALA A 327 10.61 -7.64 8.29
N ASP A 328 10.60 -8.66 9.16
CA ASP A 328 10.40 -10.04 8.73
C ASP A 328 9.02 -10.19 8.10
N ARG A 329 8.94 -10.96 7.03
CA ARG A 329 7.69 -11.19 6.31
C ARG A 329 7.26 -12.64 6.44
N ILE A 330 5.99 -12.82 6.72
CA ILE A 330 5.35 -14.13 6.80
C ILE A 330 4.80 -14.46 5.42
N GLU A 331 5.30 -15.50 4.81
CA GLU A 331 4.82 -16.01 3.52
C GLU A 331 4.05 -17.29 3.76
N VAL A 332 2.73 -17.25 3.56
CA VAL A 332 1.82 -18.40 3.69
C VAL A 332 1.53 -18.96 2.31
N THR A 333 1.48 -20.29 2.22
CA THR A 333 1.07 -21.02 1.01
C THR A 333 -0.17 -21.84 1.32
N TRP A 334 -1.20 -21.70 0.50
CA TRP A 334 -2.42 -22.50 0.55
C TRP A 334 -2.52 -23.38 -0.70
N GLY A 335 -2.38 -24.67 -0.54
CA GLY A 335 -2.25 -25.60 -1.66
C GLY A 335 -1.01 -25.28 -2.51
N ALA A 336 -1.21 -24.86 -3.75
CA ALA A 336 -0.12 -24.43 -4.64
C ALA A 336 0.05 -22.91 -4.72
N GLU A 337 -0.82 -22.12 -4.08
CA GLU A 337 -0.83 -20.67 -4.20
C GLU A 337 -0.12 -19.99 -3.03
N VAL A 338 0.86 -19.15 -3.35
CA VAL A 338 1.60 -18.36 -2.38
C VAL A 338 0.87 -17.05 -2.16
N LEU A 339 0.44 -16.79 -0.92
CA LEU A 339 -0.21 -15.54 -0.54
C LEU A 339 0.80 -14.39 -0.51
N ARG A 340 0.27 -13.16 -0.68
CA ARG A 340 1.11 -11.98 -0.50
C ARG A 340 1.70 -11.96 0.91
N PRO A 341 3.03 -11.86 1.06
CA PRO A 341 3.64 -11.86 2.39
C PRO A 341 3.24 -10.62 3.20
N ASP A 342 2.95 -10.84 4.48
CA ASP A 342 2.67 -9.78 5.46
C ASP A 342 3.87 -9.56 6.39
N GLU A 343 4.12 -8.31 6.79
CA GLU A 343 5.18 -7.99 7.75
C GLU A 343 4.77 -8.36 9.18
N VAL A 344 5.74 -8.82 9.97
CA VAL A 344 5.55 -9.09 11.40
C VAL A 344 5.18 -7.81 12.17
N GLY A 345 5.78 -6.67 11.77
CA GLY A 345 5.50 -5.37 12.38
C GLY A 345 6.26 -5.10 13.67
N SER A 346 6.23 -3.85 14.13
CA SER A 346 7.02 -3.39 15.29
C SER A 346 6.47 -3.83 16.65
N SER A 347 5.20 -4.24 16.71
CA SER A 347 4.54 -4.70 17.94
C SER A 347 3.53 -5.81 17.61
N PRO A 348 4.01 -7.00 17.22
CA PRO A 348 3.13 -8.07 16.77
C PRO A 348 2.27 -8.59 17.92
N ALA A 349 0.97 -8.78 17.65
CA ALA A 349 0.06 -9.52 18.51
C ALA A 349 0.02 -10.97 18.02
N PHE A 350 0.74 -11.86 18.69
CA PHE A 350 0.68 -13.28 18.39
C PHE A 350 -0.55 -13.96 19.03
N PRO A 351 -1.18 -14.92 18.32
CA PRO A 351 -0.85 -15.38 16.97
C PRO A 351 -1.18 -14.32 15.90
N ILE A 352 -0.32 -14.21 14.88
CA ILE A 352 -0.59 -13.36 13.72
C ILE A 352 -1.57 -14.08 12.80
N SER A 353 -2.67 -13.39 12.44
CA SER A 353 -3.69 -13.92 11.54
C SER A 353 -3.44 -13.46 10.11
N ILE A 354 -3.37 -14.42 9.20
CA ILE A 354 -3.24 -14.21 7.75
C ILE A 354 -4.51 -14.74 7.08
N ARG A 355 -5.31 -13.84 6.50
CA ARG A 355 -6.53 -14.22 5.79
C ARG A 355 -6.19 -14.87 4.45
N VAL A 356 -6.84 -15.99 4.17
CA VAL A 356 -6.79 -16.65 2.85
C VAL A 356 -7.83 -15.98 1.94
N PRO A 357 -7.44 -15.40 0.80
CA PRO A 357 -8.38 -14.79 -0.12
C PRO A 357 -9.37 -15.82 -0.71
N ASP A 358 -10.60 -15.41 -0.87
CA ASP A 358 -11.70 -16.24 -1.40
C ASP A 358 -11.35 -16.87 -2.76
N LEU A 359 -10.70 -16.10 -3.64
CA LEU A 359 -10.25 -16.60 -4.95
C LEU A 359 -9.20 -17.70 -4.83
N VAL A 360 -8.37 -17.67 -3.80
CA VAL A 360 -7.38 -18.73 -3.55
C VAL A 360 -8.08 -19.99 -3.05
N LEU A 361 -8.99 -19.86 -2.09
CA LEU A 361 -9.78 -20.98 -1.60
C LEU A 361 -10.52 -21.68 -2.74
N GLN A 362 -11.24 -20.92 -3.55
CA GLN A 362 -11.99 -21.43 -4.70
C GLN A 362 -11.05 -22.05 -5.75
N GLY A 363 -9.96 -21.37 -6.09
CA GLY A 363 -9.04 -21.78 -7.17
C GLY A 363 -8.24 -23.04 -6.84
N GLN A 364 -8.01 -23.33 -5.56
CA GLN A 364 -7.27 -24.52 -5.13
C GLN A 364 -8.16 -25.75 -4.92
N TYR A 365 -9.49 -25.61 -4.98
CA TYR A 365 -10.43 -26.74 -4.92
C TYR A 365 -10.81 -27.25 -6.31
N ASN A 366 -10.63 -28.52 -6.57
CA ASN A 366 -11.02 -29.13 -7.84
C ASN A 366 -12.48 -29.58 -7.79
N GLN A 367 -13.38 -28.75 -8.33
CA GLN A 367 -14.82 -29.04 -8.40
C GLN A 367 -15.16 -30.35 -9.13
N ALA A 368 -14.37 -30.76 -10.12
CA ALA A 368 -14.63 -31.97 -10.89
C ALA A 368 -14.42 -33.27 -10.08
N ASN A 369 -13.56 -33.22 -9.07
CA ASN A 369 -13.32 -34.37 -8.17
C ASN A 369 -14.41 -34.49 -7.11
N GLY A 370 -14.98 -33.35 -6.67
CA GLY A 370 -15.93 -33.28 -5.55
C GLY A 370 -15.36 -33.79 -4.24
N GLY A 371 -16.17 -33.78 -3.19
CA GLY A 371 -15.82 -34.33 -1.87
C GLY A 371 -14.63 -33.67 -1.17
N ASP A 372 -14.14 -34.30 -0.12
CA ASP A 372 -13.05 -33.81 0.69
C ASP A 372 -11.70 -33.94 -0.04
N GLN A 373 -10.98 -32.84 -0.18
CA GLN A 373 -9.69 -32.80 -0.85
C GLN A 373 -8.62 -32.29 0.14
N PRO A 374 -7.53 -33.07 0.35
CA PRO A 374 -6.46 -32.64 1.23
C PRO A 374 -5.72 -31.46 0.60
N THR A 375 -5.58 -30.40 1.37
CA THR A 375 -4.86 -29.19 1.00
C THR A 375 -3.76 -28.95 2.01
N GLU A 376 -2.53 -28.81 1.53
CA GLU A 376 -1.40 -28.41 2.38
C GLU A 376 -1.45 -26.92 2.67
N VAL A 377 -1.29 -26.56 3.94
CA VAL A 377 -1.16 -25.17 4.40
C VAL A 377 0.20 -25.04 5.02
N SER A 378 1.06 -24.22 4.44
CA SER A 378 2.41 -24.02 4.92
C SER A 378 2.79 -22.56 5.05
N TYR A 379 3.81 -22.28 5.84
CA TYR A 379 4.40 -20.96 5.91
C TYR A 379 5.90 -21.00 6.14
N ARG A 380 6.55 -19.90 5.80
CA ARG A 380 7.94 -19.59 6.15
C ARG A 380 8.08 -18.11 6.48
N ILE A 381 9.14 -17.79 7.18
CA ILE A 381 9.48 -16.40 7.49
C ILE A 381 10.62 -15.98 6.57
N LEU A 382 10.50 -14.82 5.97
CA LEU A 382 11.52 -14.21 5.12
C LEU A 382 12.19 -13.08 5.89
N ARG A 383 13.47 -13.22 6.20
CA ARG A 383 14.31 -12.10 6.63
C ARG A 383 14.97 -11.49 5.39
N GLY A 384 14.52 -10.30 5.00
CA GLY A 384 14.81 -9.80 3.67
C GLY A 384 14.19 -10.73 2.62
N VAL A 385 15.05 -11.53 1.95
CA VAL A 385 14.61 -12.60 1.03
C VAL A 385 15.13 -13.99 1.46
N VAL A 386 15.83 -14.07 2.58
CA VAL A 386 16.36 -15.33 3.12
C VAL A 386 15.24 -16.06 3.87
N PRO A 387 14.84 -17.25 3.43
CA PRO A 387 13.76 -17.99 4.06
C PRO A 387 14.22 -18.75 5.28
N SER A 388 13.31 -18.88 6.26
CA SER A 388 13.42 -19.88 7.33
C SER A 388 13.09 -21.30 6.83
N GLU A 389 13.10 -22.27 7.73
CA GLU A 389 12.46 -23.54 7.49
C GLU A 389 10.95 -23.37 7.20
N VAL A 390 10.37 -24.30 6.46
CA VAL A 390 8.93 -24.35 6.19
C VAL A 390 8.24 -25.18 7.26
N LYS A 391 7.11 -24.69 7.77
CA LYS A 391 6.19 -25.48 8.62
C LYS A 391 4.87 -25.67 7.89
N SER A 392 4.29 -26.87 7.98
CA SER A 392 3.06 -27.20 7.27
C SER A 392 2.13 -28.10 8.06
N ILE A 393 0.84 -28.01 7.72
CA ILE A 393 -0.23 -28.93 8.12
C ILE A 393 -1.04 -29.33 6.89
N SER A 394 -1.85 -30.37 7.01
CA SER A 394 -2.85 -30.74 6.01
C SER A 394 -4.24 -30.52 6.58
N VAL A 395 -5.10 -29.83 5.81
CA VAL A 395 -6.54 -29.68 6.07
C VAL A 395 -7.33 -30.29 4.93
N ASN A 396 -8.57 -30.70 5.18
CA ASN A 396 -9.49 -31.09 4.12
C ASN A 396 -10.28 -29.86 3.67
N VAL A 397 -10.55 -29.76 2.38
CA VAL A 397 -11.38 -28.72 1.80
C VAL A 397 -12.48 -29.38 0.98
N ASN A 398 -13.72 -28.93 1.16
CA ASN A 398 -14.86 -29.39 0.40
C ASN A 398 -15.80 -28.22 0.09
N PHE A 399 -15.84 -27.79 -1.16
CA PHE A 399 -16.76 -26.77 -1.66
C PHE A 399 -17.75 -27.31 -2.69
N ALA A 400 -17.91 -28.64 -2.76
CA ALA A 400 -18.86 -29.26 -3.65
C ALA A 400 -20.29 -28.90 -3.25
N THR A 401 -21.09 -28.49 -4.22
CA THR A 401 -22.53 -28.25 -4.08
C THR A 401 -23.32 -29.24 -4.93
N ILE A 402 -24.59 -29.45 -4.58
CA ILE A 402 -25.51 -30.29 -5.32
C ILE A 402 -26.40 -29.46 -6.26
N GLY A 403 -27.15 -30.10 -7.15
CA GLY A 403 -28.13 -29.47 -8.03
C GLY A 403 -27.64 -29.21 -9.46
N PRO A 404 -28.33 -28.36 -10.22
CA PRO A 404 -27.95 -28.05 -11.59
C PRO A 404 -26.70 -27.18 -11.64
N ASP A 405 -25.98 -27.22 -12.78
CA ASP A 405 -24.90 -26.28 -13.00
C ASP A 405 -25.47 -24.86 -13.20
N PRO A 406 -24.90 -23.83 -12.60
CA PRO A 406 -25.36 -22.46 -12.79
C PRO A 406 -25.14 -22.01 -14.25
N ILE A 407 -26.04 -21.15 -14.76
CA ILE A 407 -25.96 -20.61 -16.12
C ILE A 407 -24.93 -19.49 -16.22
N THR A 408 -24.86 -18.66 -15.16
CA THR A 408 -23.89 -17.58 -15.03
C THR A 408 -22.96 -17.85 -13.85
N ASP A 409 -21.93 -17.00 -13.65
CA ASP A 409 -21.08 -17.08 -12.46
C ASP A 409 -21.96 -16.91 -11.20
N PRO A 410 -22.05 -17.93 -10.33
CA PRO A 410 -22.94 -17.90 -9.18
C PRO A 410 -22.46 -16.98 -8.05
N GLY A 411 -21.25 -16.42 -8.16
CA GLY A 411 -20.57 -15.79 -7.03
C GLY A 411 -20.07 -16.81 -6.00
N TRP A 412 -19.04 -16.42 -5.29
CA TRP A 412 -18.43 -17.27 -4.27
C TRP A 412 -18.06 -16.41 -3.04
N PRO A 413 -18.17 -16.86 -1.81
CA PRO A 413 -18.46 -18.22 -1.31
C PRO A 413 -19.94 -18.49 -1.05
N ASP A 414 -20.87 -17.64 -1.42
CA ASP A 414 -22.32 -17.88 -1.29
C ASP A 414 -23.01 -17.95 -2.66
N PRO A 415 -22.92 -19.11 -3.32
CA PRO A 415 -23.33 -19.24 -4.72
C PRO A 415 -24.82 -19.06 -4.91
N VAL A 416 -25.22 -18.08 -5.74
CA VAL A 416 -26.57 -17.90 -6.26
C VAL A 416 -26.68 -18.61 -7.59
N ASN A 417 -27.39 -19.74 -7.63
CA ASN A 417 -27.52 -20.53 -8.84
C ASN A 417 -28.78 -20.10 -9.62
N ASP A 418 -28.59 -19.47 -10.77
CA ASP A 418 -29.66 -18.98 -11.64
C ASP A 418 -30.38 -20.08 -12.46
N ALA A 419 -29.90 -21.33 -12.40
CA ALA A 419 -30.60 -22.49 -12.88
C ALA A 419 -31.66 -23.00 -11.87
N LEU A 420 -31.60 -22.55 -10.62
CA LEU A 420 -32.67 -22.75 -9.62
C LEU A 420 -33.75 -21.68 -9.84
N LEU A 421 -34.99 -22.13 -10.03
CA LEU A 421 -36.10 -21.21 -10.30
C LEU A 421 -36.46 -20.43 -9.02
N ARG A 422 -36.88 -19.17 -9.20
CA ARG A 422 -37.39 -18.33 -8.10
C ARG A 422 -38.63 -18.95 -7.48
N VAL A 423 -38.82 -18.74 -6.19
CA VAL A 423 -40.08 -19.08 -5.54
C VAL A 423 -41.20 -18.11 -5.90
N GLU A 424 -42.45 -18.56 -5.72
CA GLU A 424 -43.66 -17.75 -5.85
C GLU A 424 -44.30 -17.69 -4.45
N VAL A 425 -44.54 -16.46 -3.94
CA VAL A 425 -45.13 -16.28 -2.61
C VAL A 425 -46.55 -15.78 -2.71
N TYR A 426 -47.49 -16.38 -1.95
CA TYR A 426 -48.88 -16.02 -1.93
C TYR A 426 -49.38 -15.77 -0.51
N GLY A 427 -50.16 -14.73 -0.30
CA GLY A 427 -50.92 -14.57 0.92
C GLY A 427 -52.00 -15.62 1.07
N GLN A 428 -52.19 -16.13 2.26
CA GLN A 428 -53.16 -17.21 2.51
C GLN A 428 -54.62 -16.79 2.20
N THR A 429 -54.95 -15.52 2.46
CA THR A 429 -56.30 -14.95 2.23
C THR A 429 -56.33 -14.12 0.93
N SER A 430 -55.36 -13.26 0.70
CA SER A 430 -55.32 -12.36 -0.45
C SER A 430 -55.03 -13.12 -1.74
N ASN A 431 -54.28 -14.22 -1.70
CA ASN A 431 -53.81 -15.02 -2.81
C ASN A 431 -53.16 -14.15 -3.92
N GLN A 432 -52.50 -13.06 -3.53
CA GLN A 432 -51.75 -12.21 -4.46
C GLN A 432 -50.33 -12.70 -4.59
N LEU A 433 -49.78 -12.71 -5.81
CA LEU A 433 -48.44 -13.16 -6.11
C LEU A 433 -47.40 -12.15 -5.57
N ASN A 434 -46.51 -12.60 -4.72
CA ASN A 434 -45.43 -11.84 -4.12
C ASN A 434 -45.88 -10.58 -3.33
N VAL A 435 -47.09 -10.62 -2.80
CA VAL A 435 -47.66 -9.54 -1.98
C VAL A 435 -48.45 -10.15 -0.84
N LEU A 436 -48.13 -9.75 0.38
CA LEU A 436 -48.95 -9.99 1.57
C LEU A 436 -49.62 -8.69 1.97
N THR A 437 -50.94 -8.75 2.24
CA THR A 437 -51.75 -7.60 2.59
C THR A 437 -52.32 -7.72 4.04
N ALA A 438 -52.92 -6.67 4.53
CA ALA A 438 -53.63 -6.70 5.82
C ALA A 438 -54.68 -7.85 5.94
N ALA A 439 -55.19 -8.37 4.82
CA ALA A 439 -56.06 -9.53 4.81
C ALA A 439 -55.38 -10.83 5.23
N ASP A 440 -54.07 -10.88 5.12
CA ASP A 440 -53.20 -12.02 5.49
C ASP A 440 -52.67 -11.91 6.94
N TYR A 441 -53.11 -10.93 7.69
CA TYR A 441 -52.70 -10.74 9.07
C TYR A 441 -52.87 -12.00 9.93
N ASN A 442 -51.80 -12.37 10.65
CA ASN A 442 -51.77 -13.55 11.50
C ASN A 442 -52.02 -14.88 10.79
N GLN A 443 -51.72 -14.94 9.48
CA GLN A 443 -51.85 -16.17 8.66
C GLN A 443 -50.44 -16.53 8.14
N PRO A 444 -50.18 -17.84 7.86
CA PRO A 444 -48.97 -18.23 7.16
C PRO A 444 -48.97 -17.72 5.73
N ALA A 445 -47.78 -17.56 5.13
CA ALA A 445 -47.66 -17.36 3.67
C ALA A 445 -47.35 -18.68 2.99
N LYS A 446 -47.97 -18.88 1.81
CA LYS A 446 -47.72 -20.05 0.98
C LYS A 446 -46.57 -19.74 0.02
N VAL A 447 -45.54 -20.61 -0.02
CA VAL A 447 -44.38 -20.50 -0.93
C VAL A 447 -44.42 -21.67 -1.91
N GLY A 448 -44.72 -21.39 -3.19
CA GLY A 448 -44.61 -22.34 -4.28
C GLY A 448 -43.21 -22.36 -4.85
N PHE A 449 -42.72 -23.55 -5.18
CA PHE A 449 -41.42 -23.74 -5.81
C PHE A 449 -41.44 -24.94 -6.76
N ARG A 450 -40.44 -25.02 -7.64
CA ARG A 450 -40.28 -26.17 -8.56
C ARG A 450 -39.01 -26.93 -8.22
N LEU A 451 -39.11 -28.24 -8.21
CA LEU A 451 -38.00 -29.13 -8.01
C LEU A 451 -36.99 -29.00 -9.16
N TYR A 452 -35.71 -28.89 -8.83
CA TYR A 452 -34.61 -28.61 -9.74
C TYR A 452 -34.15 -29.86 -10.53
N ASP A 453 -33.36 -29.65 -11.57
CA ASP A 453 -32.79 -30.71 -12.37
C ASP A 453 -31.70 -31.47 -11.63
N ARG A 454 -31.57 -32.79 -11.89
CA ARG A 454 -30.58 -33.68 -11.27
C ARG A 454 -30.78 -33.91 -9.76
N LEU A 455 -31.96 -33.66 -9.23
CA LEU A 455 -32.30 -33.89 -7.84
C LEU A 455 -32.10 -35.36 -7.46
N GLN A 456 -31.71 -35.63 -6.20
CA GLN A 456 -31.59 -36.95 -5.63
C GLN A 456 -32.42 -37.07 -4.35
N ALA A 457 -32.96 -38.28 -4.11
CA ALA A 457 -33.73 -38.54 -2.89
C ALA A 457 -32.85 -38.33 -1.65
N GLY A 458 -33.37 -37.61 -0.66
CA GLY A 458 -32.67 -37.27 0.57
C GLY A 458 -32.03 -35.87 0.57
N GLU A 459 -31.91 -35.21 -0.59
CA GLU A 459 -31.47 -33.83 -0.64
C GLU A 459 -32.47 -32.89 0.06
N ILE A 460 -31.97 -31.83 0.66
CA ILE A 460 -32.69 -30.92 1.51
C ILE A 460 -32.84 -29.56 0.83
N ILE A 461 -34.05 -28.99 0.93
CA ILE A 461 -34.39 -27.65 0.46
C ILE A 461 -34.86 -26.83 1.64
N ASP A 462 -34.06 -25.87 2.05
CA ASP A 462 -34.32 -24.93 3.16
C ASP A 462 -34.82 -23.60 2.64
N PHE A 463 -35.88 -23.07 3.22
CA PHE A 463 -36.47 -21.81 2.82
C PHE A 463 -36.03 -20.69 3.75
N TYR A 464 -35.86 -19.50 3.17
CA TYR A 464 -35.45 -18.30 3.87
C TYR A 464 -36.46 -17.17 3.62
N TRP A 465 -36.88 -16.56 4.72
CA TRP A 465 -37.73 -15.38 4.76
C TRP A 465 -36.89 -14.19 5.24
N GLY A 466 -36.55 -13.27 4.35
CA GLY A 466 -35.52 -12.29 4.64
C GLY A 466 -34.17 -12.96 4.92
N THR A 467 -33.63 -12.72 6.07
CA THR A 467 -32.38 -13.36 6.54
C THR A 467 -32.63 -14.60 7.41
N SER A 468 -33.89 -14.88 7.74
CA SER A 468 -34.29 -15.92 8.67
C SER A 468 -34.48 -17.27 7.98
N HIS A 469 -33.75 -18.31 8.41
CA HIS A 469 -34.02 -19.70 8.01
C HIS A 469 -35.32 -20.17 8.63
N VAL A 470 -36.24 -20.72 7.82
CA VAL A 470 -37.56 -21.20 8.24
C VAL A 470 -37.53 -22.71 8.40
N ALA A 471 -37.18 -23.17 9.60
CA ALA A 471 -36.96 -24.61 9.85
C ALA A 471 -38.22 -25.45 9.60
N GLU A 472 -39.42 -24.91 9.83
CA GLU A 472 -40.71 -25.59 9.64
C GLU A 472 -41.10 -25.74 8.15
N ALA A 473 -40.44 -24.98 7.26
CA ALA A 473 -40.72 -24.99 5.83
C ALA A 473 -39.76 -25.91 5.04
N GLN A 474 -38.86 -26.63 5.71
CA GLN A 474 -37.90 -27.52 5.07
C GLN A 474 -38.61 -28.62 4.25
N TYR A 475 -38.08 -28.86 3.03
CA TYR A 475 -38.54 -29.94 2.16
C TYR A 475 -37.42 -30.93 1.90
N THR A 476 -37.70 -32.22 2.13
CA THR A 476 -36.76 -33.31 1.79
C THR A 476 -37.20 -34.00 0.49
N VAL A 477 -36.31 -34.05 -0.47
CA VAL A 477 -36.60 -34.69 -1.77
C VAL A 477 -36.91 -36.16 -1.59
N ALA A 478 -38.09 -36.61 -2.02
CA ALA A 478 -38.54 -37.98 -1.91
C ALA A 478 -38.09 -38.83 -3.11
N ALA A 479 -38.00 -40.15 -2.95
CA ALA A 479 -37.56 -41.08 -4.00
C ALA A 479 -38.46 -41.07 -5.25
N GLY A 480 -39.68 -40.52 -5.19
CA GLY A 480 -40.60 -40.41 -6.31
C GLY A 480 -40.70 -39.03 -6.93
N ASP A 481 -39.91 -38.09 -6.43
CA ASP A 481 -39.92 -36.72 -6.94
C ASP A 481 -39.29 -36.61 -8.34
N LEU A 482 -39.88 -35.76 -9.17
CA LEU A 482 -39.41 -35.50 -10.53
C LEU A 482 -39.02 -34.06 -10.71
N ALA A 483 -37.95 -33.81 -11.45
CA ALA A 483 -37.55 -32.46 -11.85
C ALA A 483 -38.71 -31.71 -12.50
N GLY A 484 -38.86 -30.41 -12.16
CA GLY A 484 -39.92 -29.54 -12.64
C GLY A 484 -41.25 -29.72 -11.92
N ALA A 485 -41.41 -30.70 -11.02
CA ALA A 485 -42.65 -30.86 -10.26
C ALA A 485 -42.85 -29.67 -9.29
N GLU A 486 -44.08 -29.16 -9.26
CA GLU A 486 -44.47 -28.07 -8.34
C GLU A 486 -44.70 -28.61 -6.94
N ARG A 487 -44.23 -27.89 -5.96
CA ARG A 487 -44.40 -28.13 -4.52
C ARG A 487 -44.68 -26.80 -3.83
N ASP A 488 -45.25 -26.89 -2.66
CA ASP A 488 -45.47 -25.73 -1.81
C ASP A 488 -45.11 -26.06 -0.33
N VAL A 489 -44.71 -25.01 0.35
CA VAL A 489 -44.47 -25.00 1.81
C VAL A 489 -45.17 -23.79 2.41
N GLU A 490 -45.31 -23.79 3.73
CA GLU A 490 -45.91 -22.66 4.45
C GLU A 490 -44.82 -21.99 5.32
N ILE A 491 -44.77 -20.64 5.23
CA ILE A 491 -43.95 -19.82 6.11
C ILE A 491 -44.83 -19.40 7.30
N PRO A 492 -44.54 -19.82 8.54
CA PRO A 492 -45.32 -19.44 9.70
C PRO A 492 -45.38 -17.93 9.91
N TRP A 493 -46.50 -17.44 10.46
CA TRP A 493 -46.68 -16.02 10.75
C TRP A 493 -45.57 -15.41 11.64
N SER A 494 -45.01 -16.17 12.55
CA SER A 494 -43.91 -15.73 13.40
C SER A 494 -42.73 -15.15 12.68
N TYR A 495 -42.38 -15.69 11.49
CA TYR A 495 -41.30 -15.18 10.66
C TYR A 495 -41.71 -13.91 9.92
N ILE A 496 -42.98 -13.83 9.49
CA ILE A 496 -43.55 -12.65 8.82
C ILE A 496 -43.60 -11.47 9.78
N ASP A 497 -44.08 -11.71 11.02
CA ASP A 497 -44.17 -10.70 12.09
C ASP A 497 -42.80 -10.24 12.56
N TYR A 498 -41.81 -11.15 12.63
CA TYR A 498 -40.43 -10.83 13.01
C TYR A 498 -39.74 -9.90 12.02
N GLU A 499 -39.83 -10.16 10.70
CA GLU A 499 -39.25 -9.31 9.66
C GLU A 499 -40.01 -8.01 9.44
N GLY A 500 -41.29 -7.96 9.83
CA GLY A 500 -42.13 -6.77 9.77
C GLY A 500 -42.68 -6.45 8.38
N ASN A 501 -43.45 -5.34 8.29
CA ASN A 501 -43.85 -4.79 7.00
C ASN A 501 -42.64 -4.26 6.26
N ARG A 502 -42.46 -4.67 5.00
CA ARG A 502 -41.29 -4.35 4.22
C ARG A 502 -41.59 -4.44 2.73
N VAL A 503 -41.17 -3.46 1.96
CA VAL A 503 -41.12 -3.54 0.51
C VAL A 503 -39.85 -4.33 0.12
N ASP A 504 -39.95 -5.17 -0.89
CA ASP A 504 -38.82 -5.94 -1.45
C ASP A 504 -38.11 -6.86 -0.44
N LEU A 505 -38.88 -7.59 0.40
CA LEU A 505 -38.34 -8.64 1.25
C LEU A 505 -37.82 -9.80 0.41
N PRO A 506 -36.51 -10.17 0.49
CA PRO A 506 -36.00 -11.28 -0.29
C PRO A 506 -36.48 -12.62 0.28
N VAL A 507 -36.97 -13.51 -0.58
CA VAL A 507 -37.38 -14.88 -0.25
C VAL A 507 -36.71 -15.82 -1.25
N HIS A 508 -35.98 -16.80 -0.74
CA HIS A 508 -35.28 -17.80 -1.56
C HIS A 508 -35.24 -19.16 -0.85
N TYR A 509 -34.72 -20.15 -1.53
CA TYR A 509 -34.40 -21.43 -0.92
C TYR A 509 -32.94 -21.79 -1.17
N ARG A 510 -32.39 -22.60 -0.27
CA ARG A 510 -31.06 -23.20 -0.36
C ARG A 510 -31.20 -24.71 -0.51
N ILE A 511 -30.30 -25.31 -1.29
CA ILE A 511 -30.23 -26.76 -1.47
C ILE A 511 -28.91 -27.30 -0.96
N HIS A 512 -28.95 -28.44 -0.30
CA HIS A 512 -27.76 -29.16 0.15
C HIS A 512 -28.00 -30.67 0.28
N GLY A 513 -26.91 -31.43 0.30
CA GLY A 513 -26.96 -32.87 0.59
C GLY A 513 -27.30 -33.12 2.07
N PRO A 514 -27.79 -34.35 2.41
CA PRO A 514 -28.20 -34.68 3.79
C PRO A 514 -27.05 -34.58 4.81
N ASP A 515 -25.81 -34.80 4.36
CA ASP A 515 -24.60 -34.82 5.21
C ASP A 515 -23.66 -33.65 4.83
N SER A 516 -24.15 -32.63 4.11
CA SER A 516 -23.33 -31.51 3.65
C SER A 516 -23.88 -30.18 4.14
N GLU A 517 -23.01 -29.32 4.64
CA GLU A 517 -23.33 -27.93 4.97
C GLU A 517 -23.12 -26.97 3.79
N ASN A 518 -22.56 -27.48 2.69
CA ASN A 518 -22.38 -26.67 1.48
C ASN A 518 -23.71 -26.43 0.80
N THR A 519 -24.13 -25.18 0.76
CA THR A 519 -25.38 -24.74 0.15
C THR A 519 -25.14 -23.89 -1.08
N GLN A 520 -26.01 -23.97 -2.05
CA GLN A 520 -26.26 -22.94 -3.05
C GLN A 520 -27.73 -22.54 -3.01
N HIS A 521 -28.05 -21.33 -3.40
CA HIS A 521 -29.42 -20.83 -3.28
C HIS A 521 -30.00 -20.34 -4.61
N SER A 522 -31.35 -20.35 -4.67
CA SER A 522 -32.06 -19.74 -5.79
C SER A 522 -31.90 -18.22 -5.79
N PRO A 523 -32.07 -17.56 -6.93
CA PRO A 523 -32.23 -16.10 -6.94
C PRO A 523 -33.39 -15.66 -6.06
N ASP A 524 -33.27 -14.49 -5.41
CA ASP A 524 -34.31 -13.92 -4.54
C ASP A 524 -35.59 -13.59 -5.30
N THR A 525 -36.75 -13.95 -4.72
CA THR A 525 -38.03 -13.36 -5.02
C THR A 525 -38.25 -12.20 -4.07
N LEU A 526 -38.52 -11.01 -4.59
CA LEU A 526 -38.83 -9.84 -3.78
C LEU A 526 -40.34 -9.81 -3.48
N VAL A 527 -40.67 -9.83 -2.18
CA VAL A 527 -42.04 -9.88 -1.68
C VAL A 527 -42.38 -8.56 -1.00
N ASN A 528 -43.51 -7.98 -1.36
CA ASN A 528 -44.05 -6.82 -0.66
C ASN A 528 -44.92 -7.29 0.52
N VAL A 529 -44.45 -7.06 1.74
CA VAL A 529 -45.16 -7.40 2.99
C VAL A 529 -45.81 -6.16 3.57
N ASP A 530 -47.13 -6.10 3.53
CA ASP A 530 -47.96 -5.09 4.17
C ASP A 530 -49.11 -5.78 4.98
N ALA A 531 -48.73 -6.85 5.65
CA ALA A 531 -49.69 -7.70 6.37
C ALA A 531 -49.81 -7.34 7.88
N ILE A 532 -48.86 -6.63 8.44
CA ILE A 532 -48.83 -6.33 9.86
C ILE A 532 -49.56 -5.03 10.12
N VAL A 533 -50.70 -5.12 10.79
CA VAL A 533 -51.45 -3.96 11.20
C VAL A 533 -50.85 -3.36 12.45
N ILE A 534 -50.10 -2.31 12.31
CA ILE A 534 -49.46 -1.59 13.42
C ILE A 534 -50.46 -0.62 14.02
N ILE A 535 -50.88 -0.85 15.27
CA ILE A 535 -51.67 0.07 16.06
C ILE A 535 -50.85 0.54 17.26
N PRO A 536 -50.18 1.68 17.17
CA PRO A 536 -49.35 2.18 18.24
C PRO A 536 -50.20 2.58 19.45
N GLU A 537 -49.62 2.50 20.66
CA GLU A 537 -50.28 2.90 21.91
C GLU A 537 -50.74 4.36 21.86
N ALA A 538 -51.86 4.64 22.52
CA ALA A 538 -52.39 6.01 22.62
C ALA A 538 -51.46 6.90 23.47
N PRO A 539 -51.30 8.20 23.11
CA PRO A 539 -50.65 9.15 24.02
C PRO A 539 -51.49 9.36 25.29
N VAL A 540 -50.86 9.80 26.34
CA VAL A 540 -51.53 9.94 27.67
C VAL A 540 -51.47 11.40 28.14
N PHE A 541 -52.61 11.94 28.59
CA PHE A 541 -52.62 13.26 29.25
C PHE A 541 -52.02 13.17 30.64
N GLU A 542 -51.06 14.02 30.92
CA GLU A 542 -50.53 14.19 32.27
C GLU A 542 -51.43 15.09 33.12
N GLY A 543 -51.61 14.76 34.39
CA GLY A 543 -52.36 15.59 35.32
C GLY A 543 -53.87 15.63 35.13
N THR A 544 -54.43 14.60 34.50
CA THR A 544 -55.92 14.43 34.56
C THR A 544 -56.40 14.22 35.96
N SER A 545 -57.54 14.82 36.31
CA SER A 545 -58.20 14.60 37.57
C SER A 545 -58.66 13.14 37.75
N THR A 546 -59.00 12.72 38.95
CA THR A 546 -59.52 11.37 39.23
C THR A 546 -60.78 11.00 38.43
N ASN A 547 -61.54 12.01 37.98
CA ASN A 547 -62.73 11.84 37.14
C ASN A 547 -62.42 12.02 35.62
N GLY A 548 -61.12 12.02 35.20
CA GLY A 548 -60.72 12.08 33.80
C GLY A 548 -60.85 13.48 33.17
N TRP A 549 -60.85 14.56 33.99
CA TRP A 549 -60.88 15.92 33.43
C TRP A 549 -59.48 16.55 33.36
N LEU A 550 -59.25 17.31 32.31
CA LEU A 550 -58.23 18.33 32.26
C LEU A 550 -58.78 19.62 32.85
N ASN A 551 -58.22 20.01 33.98
CA ASN A 551 -58.69 21.15 34.82
C ASN A 551 -57.53 22.16 34.99
N CYS A 552 -57.73 23.15 35.86
CA CYS A 552 -56.73 24.17 36.15
C CYS A 552 -55.40 23.59 36.69
N ASP A 553 -55.42 22.51 37.41
CA ASP A 553 -54.21 21.84 37.94
C ASP A 553 -53.46 21.15 36.80
N SER A 554 -54.13 20.66 35.76
CA SER A 554 -53.54 20.03 34.57
C SER A 554 -52.66 20.97 33.79
N LEU A 555 -52.86 22.29 33.86
CA LEU A 555 -52.03 23.28 33.15
C LEU A 555 -50.59 23.33 33.63
N PHE A 556 -50.34 22.82 34.83
CA PHE A 556 -49.04 22.83 35.49
C PHE A 556 -48.66 21.45 36.04
N ALA A 557 -49.22 20.40 35.49
CA ALA A 557 -48.97 19.03 35.91
C ALA A 557 -47.57 18.59 35.37
N ASP A 558 -46.57 18.99 36.11
CA ASP A 558 -45.21 18.53 35.83
C ASP A 558 -44.96 17.25 36.63
N GLY A 559 -44.89 16.14 35.95
CA GLY A 559 -44.39 14.92 36.57
C GLY A 559 -42.91 14.98 36.90
N ILE A 560 -42.18 16.06 36.57
CA ILE A 560 -40.72 16.09 36.60
C ILE A 560 -40.20 17.52 36.78
N GLU A 561 -39.30 17.68 37.71
CA GLU A 561 -38.23 18.65 37.95
C GLU A 561 -38.53 20.10 38.34
N ASN A 562 -39.60 20.77 37.95
CA ASN A 562 -39.91 22.11 38.49
C ASN A 562 -41.43 22.40 38.51
N PRO A 563 -42.15 21.87 39.47
CA PRO A 563 -43.57 22.19 39.60
C PRO A 563 -43.78 23.68 39.77
N GLY A 564 -44.45 24.28 38.79
CA GLY A 564 -44.86 25.68 38.86
C GLY A 564 -43.97 26.69 38.15
N GLN A 565 -43.00 26.27 37.40
CA GLN A 565 -42.22 27.16 36.52
C GLN A 565 -42.39 26.75 35.04
N GLY A 566 -43.37 27.23 34.39
CA GLY A 566 -43.57 26.96 32.99
C GLY A 566 -44.74 27.71 32.39
N GLU A 567 -44.80 27.72 31.07
CA GLU A 567 -45.93 28.22 30.29
C GLU A 567 -47.18 27.34 30.63
N PRO A 568 -48.35 27.92 30.89
CA PRO A 568 -49.56 27.16 31.09
C PRO A 568 -49.94 26.37 29.83
N GLY A 569 -50.02 25.05 29.98
CA GLY A 569 -50.29 24.14 28.85
C GLY A 569 -50.59 22.73 29.31
N ILE A 570 -51.17 21.94 28.44
CA ILE A 570 -51.44 20.53 28.70
C ILE A 570 -50.25 19.71 28.27
N ARG A 571 -49.74 18.85 29.14
CA ARG A 571 -48.68 17.94 28.92
C ARG A 571 -49.23 16.61 28.44
N VAL A 572 -48.67 16.14 27.34
CA VAL A 572 -49.03 14.86 26.74
C VAL A 572 -47.79 13.98 26.75
N ARG A 573 -47.88 12.83 27.38
CA ARG A 573 -46.86 11.80 27.33
C ARG A 573 -47.05 11.01 26.03
N VAL A 574 -46.04 11.08 25.17
CA VAL A 574 -45.91 10.20 24.00
C VAL A 574 -45.25 8.93 24.52
N PRO A 575 -45.80 7.74 24.21
CA PRO A 575 -45.25 6.48 24.68
C PRO A 575 -43.90 6.15 24.01
N ASP A 576 -43.30 5.04 24.38
CA ASP A 576 -42.07 4.53 23.76
C ASP A 576 -42.33 4.14 22.28
N LEU A 577 -41.69 4.84 21.37
CA LEU A 577 -41.76 4.64 19.94
C LEU A 577 -40.52 3.89 19.38
N SER A 578 -39.57 3.53 20.25
CA SER A 578 -38.27 2.92 19.81
C SER A 578 -38.44 1.57 19.09
N LYS A 579 -39.60 0.94 19.27
CA LYS A 579 -40.02 -0.24 18.50
C LYS A 579 -40.24 0.07 17.02
N TYR A 580 -40.59 1.32 16.67
CA TYR A 580 -41.03 1.73 15.33
C TYR A 580 -40.09 2.74 14.70
N LEU A 581 -39.50 3.63 15.52
CA LEU A 581 -38.74 4.79 15.09
C LEU A 581 -37.40 4.88 15.81
N SER A 582 -36.40 5.41 15.10
CA SER A 582 -35.06 5.71 15.61
C SER A 582 -34.89 7.23 15.83
N ASP A 583 -33.81 7.63 16.49
CA ASP A 583 -33.43 9.04 16.58
C ASP A 583 -33.22 9.63 15.18
N ASN A 584 -33.60 10.90 15.00
CA ASN A 584 -33.64 11.67 13.76
C ASN A 584 -34.85 11.36 12.82
N GLU A 585 -35.69 10.39 13.13
CA GLU A 585 -36.96 10.21 12.47
C GLU A 585 -38.03 11.15 13.06
N THR A 586 -39.18 11.27 12.38
CA THR A 586 -40.19 12.26 12.72
C THR A 586 -41.50 11.62 13.16
N VAL A 587 -42.11 12.21 14.16
CA VAL A 587 -43.50 11.93 14.58
C VAL A 587 -44.32 13.22 14.54
N THR A 588 -45.54 13.16 14.03
CA THR A 588 -46.47 14.29 13.98
C THR A 588 -47.50 14.11 15.07
N LEU A 589 -47.62 15.09 15.95
CA LEU A 589 -48.61 15.13 17.00
C LEU A 589 -49.83 15.94 16.57
N HIS A 590 -51.05 15.41 16.79
CA HIS A 590 -52.29 15.99 16.31
C HIS A 590 -53.19 16.24 17.49
N TRP A 591 -53.32 17.49 17.91
CA TRP A 591 -54.21 17.95 18.96
C TRP A 591 -55.40 18.69 18.40
N TYR A 592 -56.59 18.47 18.92
CA TYR A 592 -57.74 19.31 18.69
C TYR A 592 -58.77 19.22 19.81
N GLY A 593 -59.60 20.24 19.94
CA GLY A 593 -60.81 20.25 20.78
C GLY A 593 -62.04 19.78 20.02
N SER A 594 -62.93 19.06 20.70
CA SER A 594 -64.23 18.65 20.17
C SER A 594 -65.36 19.04 21.07
N GLU A 595 -66.57 19.17 20.52
CA GLU A 595 -67.76 19.52 21.29
C GLU A 595 -68.26 18.36 22.13
N GLY A 596 -68.65 18.64 23.43
CA GLY A 596 -69.23 17.64 24.31
C GLY A 596 -68.25 16.55 24.77
N ASN A 597 -68.79 15.50 25.36
CA ASN A 597 -68.01 14.40 25.96
C ASN A 597 -67.61 13.32 24.94
N THR A 598 -68.45 13.16 23.94
CA THR A 598 -68.29 12.14 22.88
C THR A 598 -68.38 12.78 21.48
N GLY A 599 -68.39 14.12 21.43
CA GLY A 599 -68.65 14.88 20.24
C GLY A 599 -67.61 14.68 19.17
N ASP A 600 -68.04 14.49 17.97
CA ASP A 600 -67.20 14.32 16.80
C ASP A 600 -66.95 15.66 16.09
N ALA A 601 -67.68 16.72 16.44
CA ALA A 601 -67.52 18.04 15.85
C ALA A 601 -66.27 18.76 16.40
N PRO A 602 -65.24 19.00 15.60
CA PRO A 602 -64.05 19.72 16.07
C PRO A 602 -64.37 21.19 16.35
N ILE A 603 -63.76 21.76 17.38
CA ILE A 603 -63.83 23.19 17.70
C ILE A 603 -62.77 23.91 16.90
N SER A 604 -63.18 24.62 15.85
CA SER A 604 -62.28 25.32 14.96
C SER A 604 -61.34 26.29 15.66
N GLY A 605 -60.06 26.27 15.30
CA GLY A 605 -59.02 27.12 15.84
C GLY A 605 -58.31 26.55 17.09
N THR A 606 -58.75 25.36 17.57
CA THR A 606 -58.06 24.66 18.66
C THR A 606 -57.00 23.69 18.18
N GLU A 607 -56.96 23.42 16.89
CA GLU A 607 -56.07 22.44 16.28
C GLU A 607 -54.60 22.85 16.45
N LYS A 608 -53.73 21.89 16.74
CA LYS A 608 -52.27 22.02 16.75
C LYS A 608 -51.65 20.73 16.24
N ASP A 609 -51.09 20.86 15.04
CA ASP A 609 -50.22 19.85 14.47
C ASP A 609 -48.77 20.27 14.65
N GLU A 610 -47.96 19.38 15.17
CA GLU A 610 -46.52 19.65 15.35
C GLU A 610 -45.68 18.43 14.97
N VAL A 611 -44.70 18.65 14.08
CA VAL A 611 -43.73 17.64 13.66
C VAL A 611 -42.57 17.69 14.62
N ILE A 612 -42.31 16.60 15.32
CA ILE A 612 -41.19 16.44 16.25
C ILE A 612 -40.15 15.53 15.59
N VAL A 613 -38.89 15.99 15.59
CA VAL A 613 -37.72 15.15 15.27
C VAL A 613 -37.29 14.45 16.55
N LEU A 614 -37.24 13.12 16.51
CA LEU A 614 -36.84 12.31 17.65
C LEU A 614 -35.34 12.49 17.94
N GLY A 615 -34.99 12.39 19.22
CA GLY A 615 -33.63 12.57 19.75
C GLY A 615 -33.52 13.75 20.71
N GLY A 616 -32.44 13.85 21.44
CA GLY A 616 -32.21 14.89 22.44
C GLY A 616 -33.31 14.99 23.52
N ASN A 617 -34.09 16.06 23.51
CA ASN A 617 -35.19 16.27 24.47
C ASN A 617 -36.46 15.46 24.15
N HIS A 618 -36.52 14.84 22.97
CA HIS A 618 -37.64 14.02 22.48
C HIS A 618 -37.15 12.62 22.08
N PRO A 619 -36.61 11.83 23.03
CA PRO A 619 -36.06 10.51 22.70
C PRO A 619 -37.15 9.55 22.22
N ALA A 620 -36.77 8.63 21.33
CA ALA A 620 -37.69 7.60 20.81
C ALA A 620 -38.30 6.74 21.94
N THR A 621 -37.63 6.61 23.07
CA THR A 621 -38.11 5.88 24.27
C THR A 621 -39.27 6.57 25.01
N GLY A 622 -39.78 7.68 24.48
CA GLY A 622 -40.90 8.43 24.99
C GLY A 622 -40.52 9.81 25.56
N PHE A 623 -41.42 10.76 25.40
CA PHE A 623 -41.19 12.15 25.81
C PHE A 623 -42.47 12.84 26.21
N ILE A 624 -42.37 14.03 26.81
CA ILE A 624 -43.51 14.90 27.11
C ILE A 624 -43.60 16.00 26.07
N TRP A 625 -44.76 16.11 25.43
CA TRP A 625 -45.08 17.20 24.52
C TRP A 625 -45.97 18.21 25.23
N LEU A 626 -45.74 19.50 25.02
CA LEU A 626 -46.49 20.59 25.64
C LEU A 626 -47.43 21.27 24.64
N VAL A 627 -48.70 21.21 24.89
CA VAL A 627 -49.73 21.91 24.09
C VAL A 627 -49.86 23.35 24.62
N THR A 628 -49.36 24.28 23.80
CA THR A 628 -49.40 25.74 24.02
C THR A 628 -49.64 26.46 22.69
N PRO A 629 -50.09 27.73 22.71
CA PRO A 629 -50.49 28.54 23.86
C PRO A 629 -51.87 28.14 24.37
N TYR A 630 -52.08 28.36 25.70
CA TYR A 630 -53.28 28.02 26.42
C TYR A 630 -54.57 28.69 25.87
N ASP A 631 -54.49 29.97 25.57
CA ASP A 631 -55.61 30.80 25.10
C ASP A 631 -56.08 30.39 23.69
N LYS A 632 -55.25 29.79 22.88
CA LYS A 632 -55.58 29.36 21.55
C LYS A 632 -56.05 27.92 21.47
N HIS A 633 -55.32 26.99 22.09
CA HIS A 633 -55.53 25.57 21.87
C HIS A 633 -56.32 24.89 22.99
N ILE A 634 -56.40 25.46 24.22
CA ILE A 634 -56.99 24.80 25.37
C ILE A 634 -58.25 25.54 25.88
N LEU A 635 -58.12 26.82 26.14
CA LEU A 635 -59.21 27.62 26.71
C LEU A 635 -60.51 27.59 25.85
N PRO A 636 -60.45 27.64 24.51
CA PRO A 636 -61.65 27.59 23.69
C PRO A 636 -62.45 26.26 23.75
N ILE A 637 -61.82 25.18 24.25
CA ILE A 637 -62.48 23.89 24.46
C ILE A 637 -63.44 23.97 25.65
N TYR A 638 -63.09 24.70 26.70
CA TYR A 638 -63.96 25.07 27.78
C TYR A 638 -64.80 26.26 27.36
N ASN A 639 -66.08 26.12 27.40
CA ASN A 639 -67.01 27.19 26.97
C ASN A 639 -67.79 27.80 28.17
N PRO A 640 -67.39 28.98 28.61
CA PRO A 640 -68.11 29.66 29.66
C PRO A 640 -69.45 30.31 29.26
N SER A 641 -69.68 30.48 27.95
CA SER A 641 -70.94 31.17 27.54
C SER A 641 -71.32 30.80 26.08
N GLY A 642 -72.31 29.94 25.94
CA GLY A 642 -72.89 29.68 24.63
C GLY A 642 -72.99 28.25 24.13
N ARG A 643 -72.34 27.30 24.73
CA ARG A 643 -72.53 25.86 24.49
C ARG A 643 -73.17 25.18 25.72
N SER A 644 -73.96 24.15 25.44
CA SER A 644 -74.66 23.43 26.55
C SER A 644 -73.76 22.49 27.34
N GLN A 645 -72.55 22.24 26.88
CA GLN A 645 -71.61 21.31 27.47
C GLN A 645 -70.12 21.74 27.24
N ASN A 646 -69.24 21.41 28.20
CA ASN A 646 -67.82 21.55 28.02
C ASN A 646 -67.35 20.61 26.93
N GLY A 647 -66.31 21.01 26.19
CA GLY A 647 -65.67 20.19 25.18
C GLY A 647 -64.70 19.15 25.75
N SER A 648 -64.15 18.39 24.87
CA SER A 648 -63.09 17.40 25.12
C SER A 648 -61.87 17.70 24.28
N ALA A 649 -60.68 17.53 24.88
CA ALA A 649 -59.42 17.53 24.20
C ALA A 649 -59.16 16.15 23.61
N ARG A 650 -58.61 16.11 22.42
CA ARG A 650 -58.25 14.89 21.70
C ARG A 650 -56.81 14.97 21.23
N ILE A 651 -56.08 13.87 21.34
CA ILE A 651 -54.69 13.75 20.93
C ILE A 651 -54.44 12.38 20.34
N ARG A 652 -53.73 12.39 19.23
CA ARG A 652 -53.13 11.22 18.57
C ARG A 652 -51.81 11.63 17.98
N TYR A 653 -51.03 10.68 17.51
CA TYR A 653 -49.84 10.94 16.75
C TYR A 653 -49.81 10.05 15.51
N SER A 654 -49.02 10.47 14.54
CA SER A 654 -48.76 9.70 13.34
C SER A 654 -47.29 9.78 12.94
N PHE A 655 -46.82 8.75 12.25
CA PHE A 655 -45.47 8.69 11.68
C PHE A 655 -45.50 7.88 10.38
N SER A 656 -44.43 8.01 9.56
CA SER A 656 -44.31 7.22 8.34
C SER A 656 -43.43 6.00 8.59
N MET A 657 -43.89 4.83 8.15
CA MET A 657 -43.15 3.58 8.24
C MET A 657 -43.45 2.75 6.96
N GLY A 658 -42.41 2.32 6.23
CA GLY A 658 -42.58 1.56 4.99
C GLY A 658 -43.31 2.29 3.88
N GLY A 659 -43.39 3.62 3.91
CA GLY A 659 -44.16 4.44 2.95
C GLY A 659 -45.63 4.68 3.33
N GLU A 660 -46.11 4.03 4.39
CA GLU A 660 -47.45 4.20 4.93
C GLU A 660 -47.46 5.15 6.10
N THR A 661 -48.61 5.82 6.37
CA THR A 661 -48.86 6.65 7.55
C THR A 661 -49.49 5.82 8.63
N ILE A 662 -48.74 5.52 9.66
CA ILE A 662 -49.21 4.81 10.86
C ILE A 662 -49.76 5.85 11.85
N THR A 663 -50.97 5.61 12.36
CA THR A 663 -51.63 6.52 13.31
C THR A 663 -51.95 5.78 14.63
N SER A 664 -51.63 6.40 15.78
CA SER A 664 -51.95 5.85 17.10
C SER A 664 -53.43 5.84 17.36
N LEU A 665 -53.85 5.06 18.38
CA LEU A 665 -55.13 5.26 19.01
C LEU A 665 -55.21 6.69 19.56
N GLU A 666 -56.44 7.24 19.61
CA GLU A 666 -56.71 8.59 20.11
C GLU A 666 -57.04 8.55 21.62
N THR A 667 -56.47 9.49 22.37
CA THR A 667 -56.85 9.73 23.76
C THR A 667 -57.74 10.96 23.86
N THR A 668 -58.81 10.82 24.63
CA THR A 668 -59.78 11.87 24.84
C THR A 668 -59.92 12.19 26.33
N ALA A 669 -59.99 13.48 26.67
CA ALA A 669 -60.28 13.95 28.03
C ALA A 669 -61.20 15.17 28.04
N ARG A 670 -62.14 15.25 29.00
CA ARG A 670 -63.00 16.42 29.18
C ARG A 670 -62.18 17.61 29.63
N VAL A 671 -62.50 18.80 29.15
CA VAL A 671 -61.80 20.04 29.49
C VAL A 671 -62.69 20.94 30.31
N GLY A 672 -62.22 21.29 31.52
CA GLY A 672 -62.93 22.21 32.43
C GLY A 672 -61.92 23.22 32.97
N MET A 673 -61.68 24.31 32.26
CA MET A 673 -60.74 25.36 32.66
C MET A 673 -61.34 26.44 33.52
N TYR A 674 -61.88 26.02 34.73
CA TYR A 674 -62.46 26.90 35.70
C TYR A 674 -62.25 26.38 37.10
N ASP A 675 -62.25 27.30 38.06
CA ASP A 675 -62.36 27.06 39.50
C ASP A 675 -63.62 27.75 40.04
N ALA A 676 -63.76 27.88 41.36
CA ALA A 676 -64.88 28.58 42.01
C ALA A 676 -64.97 30.07 41.63
N ASN A 677 -63.92 30.67 41.05
CA ASN A 677 -63.92 32.07 40.60
C ASN A 677 -64.28 32.19 39.11
N GLY A 678 -64.57 31.08 38.43
CA GLY A 678 -64.98 31.05 37.00
C GLY A 678 -63.89 31.04 35.94
N SER A 679 -62.64 31.04 36.36
CA SER A 679 -61.47 30.95 35.45
C SER A 679 -60.28 30.29 36.14
N CYS A 680 -59.38 29.70 35.38
CA CYS A 680 -58.14 29.13 35.93
C CYS A 680 -57.16 30.23 36.35
N PRO A 681 -56.51 30.11 37.51
CA PRO A 681 -55.32 30.91 37.82
C PRO A 681 -54.17 30.49 36.96
N LEU A 682 -53.70 31.38 36.10
CA LEU A 682 -52.59 31.12 35.19
C LEU A 682 -51.21 31.19 35.87
N ARG A 683 -51.22 31.20 37.22
CA ARG A 683 -50.00 31.05 38.02
C ARG A 683 -50.13 29.83 38.91
N PRO A 684 -49.10 29.02 39.04
CA PRO A 684 -49.16 27.86 39.93
C PRO A 684 -49.52 28.28 41.33
N ASN A 685 -50.44 27.53 41.95
CA ASN A 685 -50.85 27.79 43.35
C ASN A 685 -49.75 27.23 44.27
N PRO A 686 -49.00 28.08 45.02
CA PRO A 686 -47.89 27.62 45.86
C PRO A 686 -48.37 26.81 47.15
N LYS A 687 -49.64 26.55 47.29
CA LYS A 687 -50.20 25.91 48.50
C LYS A 687 -50.61 24.43 48.32
N LYS A 688 -50.45 23.84 47.15
CA LYS A 688 -50.65 22.39 46.97
C LYS A 688 -49.28 21.71 46.75
N LYS A 689 -48.62 21.37 47.86
CA LYS A 689 -47.58 20.31 47.89
C LYS A 689 -48.22 19.09 48.55
#